data_ae58584efbe6be4b7e060da8e4a4e47d
#
_entry.id   ae58584efbe6be4b7e060da8e4a4e47d
#
_cell.length_a   1.000
_cell.length_b   1.000
_cell.length_c   1.000
_cell.angle_alpha   90.00
_cell.angle_beta   90.00
_cell.angle_gamma   90.00
#
_symmetry.space_group_name_H-M   'P 1'
#
loop_
_entity.id
_entity.type
_entity.pdbx_description
1 polymer ?
#
loop_
_entity_poly.entity_id
_entity_poly.type
_entity_poly.pdbx_seq_one_letter_code
_entity_poly.pdbx_strand_id
1 'polypeptide(L)'
;MSHQVTLRFEDGATHFIQCLTGESVADAALRAKIAIPLDCRDGVCGTCKATCESGQFALGDYVPDALSDDEAKAGHVLTCQMRPSSDCVVQIAATSDAAGISSTAFTGRITACEALSPTAITFSAELENRSALRFLPGQYVNVQVPGSTQTRSYSFSSGPSANEVSFLIRNVPQGLMSSYLREQAKPGDAITFRGPMGSFYLRPIERPLLFLAGGTGLAPFLSMLDKIAEEGDITQPIQLIFGVTHDEDRVELARLEDYARRLPNFSYLCTVASPESSSPHKGYVTQHITASQLNGGDVDIYLCGPPPMVEAVRDWLAAEGVKPRNFYYEKFAGAGQVVQTGEEHIAPEDVDDTFDLRLALELGAVQLTLGRLSGTQLLEFRRLADATAPFVVGKRFSDVTRYAQANHAFHLFLIEASGNAPLITLYKQLAVQDYIGRALRDDIEIVGDIVQQHRDLVSAFEYGDINAAREVIAQHALHSKATMSRALGKKSASAALAPAPQPEPARCPFAAMAEQPPYSHELSWPQELQPFKVVDDGSQGDPYEHYRWMREHAPVLRCQSATSDVWFLSRYDDVWQAIRNPKLFSSEVVSPPPLTFLTLYDAPDHTRLRKIAQPSFMPLAIEPFAAEIERRAEVLIDALIAKGGGDVVEEFAIPLSIATISAMIDVPNEDEEKMKFWSDETFSYFGRLARNAPGTGTDEQSAMAFFAYLKEAMERLYLSNSQSIGGHIARMWKEGLLSEKEAKELCAFVFIAGHDTTTILVANAFRMFAEHPHLVQRIRENEADADKFVEEVARYRGTVQRVSRMTTEATTVAGVELPKGAVVRLLLSSANRDSRKFAAGDTFNIDRDTTGHLGFGNGMHKCLGQPLAKLETLIATRLVARKVSAIALDPAQPIEYVRGNNLTNSGPAHLFVKLR
;
A
#
# COMPACT_ATOMS: atom_id res chain seq x y z
N MET A 1 -23.98 3.52 13.83
CA MET A 1 -24.20 2.38 12.88
C MET A 1 -22.82 1.91 12.41
N SER A 2 -22.70 0.68 11.97
CA SER A 2 -21.44 0.14 11.41
C SER A 2 -21.78 -0.61 10.13
N HIS A 3 -20.79 -0.66 9.22
CA HIS A 3 -20.90 -1.42 7.97
C HIS A 3 -19.90 -2.58 8.00
N GLN A 4 -20.30 -3.70 7.41
CA GLN A 4 -19.38 -4.83 7.25
C GLN A 4 -18.45 -4.56 6.07
N VAL A 5 -17.14 -4.63 6.29
CA VAL A 5 -16.15 -4.57 5.22
C VAL A 5 -15.49 -5.94 5.10
N THR A 6 -15.56 -6.49 3.90
CA THR A 6 -14.89 -7.74 3.54
C THR A 6 -13.55 -7.41 2.93
N LEU A 7 -12.46 -7.76 3.59
CA LEU A 7 -11.10 -7.64 3.08
C LEU A 7 -10.76 -8.94 2.33
N ARG A 8 -10.41 -8.82 1.07
CA ARG A 8 -9.98 -9.93 0.23
C ARG A 8 -8.51 -9.74 -0.15
N PHE A 9 -7.68 -10.72 0.15
CA PHE A 9 -6.24 -10.68 -0.03
C PHE A 9 -5.80 -11.34 -1.33
N GLU A 10 -4.57 -11.03 -1.82
CA GLU A 10 -4.03 -11.57 -3.07
C GLU A 10 -3.92 -13.10 -3.10
N ASP A 11 -3.70 -13.73 -1.95
CA ASP A 11 -3.68 -15.20 -1.78
C ASP A 11 -5.09 -15.82 -1.75
N GLY A 12 -6.14 -15.03 -1.99
CA GLY A 12 -7.53 -15.44 -2.01
C GLY A 12 -8.19 -15.55 -0.64
N ALA A 13 -7.45 -15.36 0.45
CA ALA A 13 -8.02 -15.35 1.79
C ALA A 13 -8.98 -14.16 1.97
N THR A 14 -10.03 -14.37 2.77
CA THR A 14 -11.05 -13.37 3.01
C THR A 14 -11.24 -13.16 4.52
N HIS A 15 -11.31 -11.90 4.94
CA HIS A 15 -11.55 -11.54 6.32
C HIS A 15 -12.62 -10.46 6.44
N PHE A 16 -13.46 -10.54 7.48
CA PHE A 16 -14.59 -9.63 7.70
C PHE A 16 -14.32 -8.73 8.90
N ILE A 17 -14.42 -7.42 8.69
CA ILE A 17 -14.29 -6.42 9.75
C ILE A 17 -15.55 -5.56 9.84
N GLN A 18 -15.77 -4.95 11.01
CA GLN A 18 -16.82 -3.94 11.20
C GLN A 18 -16.17 -2.56 11.13
N CYS A 19 -16.62 -1.71 10.21
CA CYS A 19 -16.19 -0.32 10.06
C CYS A 19 -17.26 0.60 10.66
N LEU A 20 -16.90 1.45 11.60
CA LEU A 20 -17.82 2.39 12.23
C LEU A 20 -18.17 3.53 11.27
N THR A 21 -19.32 4.15 11.44
CA THR A 21 -19.71 5.29 10.61
C THR A 21 -18.65 6.41 10.71
N GLY A 22 -18.09 6.81 9.56
CA GLY A 22 -17.04 7.83 9.49
C GLY A 22 -15.60 7.31 9.70
N GLU A 23 -15.45 6.05 10.12
CA GLU A 23 -14.13 5.40 10.23
C GLU A 23 -13.59 5.03 8.84
N SER A 24 -12.27 5.08 8.65
CA SER A 24 -11.64 4.58 7.44
C SER A 24 -11.48 3.05 7.48
N VAL A 25 -11.43 2.43 6.29
CA VAL A 25 -11.18 0.98 6.20
C VAL A 25 -9.85 0.59 6.85
N ALA A 26 -8.83 1.42 6.72
CA ALA A 26 -7.53 1.18 7.33
C ALA A 26 -7.58 1.25 8.87
N ASP A 27 -8.33 2.18 9.44
CA ASP A 27 -8.48 2.28 10.90
C ASP A 27 -9.31 1.12 11.46
N ALA A 28 -10.37 0.72 10.74
CA ALA A 28 -11.16 -0.45 11.08
C ALA A 28 -10.34 -1.75 11.03
N ALA A 29 -9.48 -1.92 10.02
CA ALA A 29 -8.56 -3.05 9.91
C ALA A 29 -7.56 -3.06 11.08
N LEU A 30 -6.98 -1.91 11.39
CA LEU A 30 -6.05 -1.77 12.51
C LEU A 30 -6.73 -2.12 13.84
N ARG A 31 -7.93 -1.61 14.09
CA ARG A 31 -8.73 -1.94 15.29
C ARG A 31 -9.04 -3.44 15.37
N ALA A 32 -9.21 -4.09 14.23
CA ALA A 32 -9.36 -5.55 14.12
C ALA A 32 -8.02 -6.32 14.20
N LYS A 33 -6.88 -5.62 14.43
CA LYS A 33 -5.52 -6.19 14.46
C LYS A 33 -5.08 -6.83 13.13
N ILE A 34 -5.49 -6.25 12.02
CA ILE A 34 -5.13 -6.67 10.67
C ILE A 34 -4.20 -5.64 10.06
N ALA A 35 -2.99 -6.05 9.71
CA ALA A 35 -1.96 -5.19 9.16
C ALA A 35 -2.08 -5.09 7.63
N ILE A 36 -3.05 -4.34 7.12
CA ILE A 36 -3.11 -4.03 5.68
C ILE A 36 -2.03 -3.01 5.29
N PRO A 37 -1.59 -2.97 4.01
CA PRO A 37 -0.62 -1.98 3.55
C PRO A 37 -1.08 -0.57 3.89
N LEU A 38 -0.25 0.15 4.67
CA LEU A 38 -0.60 1.49 5.18
C LEU A 38 0.67 2.27 5.49
N ASP A 39 0.70 3.56 5.14
CA ASP A 39 1.83 4.44 5.46
C ASP A 39 1.36 5.83 5.91
N CYS A 40 1.17 6.77 5.00
CA CYS A 40 0.95 8.19 5.34
C CYS A 40 -0.38 8.46 6.06
N ARG A 41 -1.42 7.69 5.84
CA ARG A 41 -2.81 7.85 6.32
C ARG A 41 -3.54 9.11 5.81
N ASP A 42 -2.92 9.86 4.89
CA ASP A 42 -3.42 11.17 4.44
C ASP A 42 -3.73 11.19 2.93
N GLY A 43 -3.82 10.02 2.29
CA GLY A 43 -4.17 9.93 0.87
C GLY A 43 -3.07 10.42 -0.08
N VAL A 44 -1.79 10.35 0.29
CA VAL A 44 -0.68 10.97 -0.47
C VAL A 44 0.31 9.97 -1.04
N CYS A 45 0.59 8.84 -0.34
CA CYS A 45 1.66 7.93 -0.72
C CYS A 45 1.24 6.79 -1.65
N GLY A 46 -0.06 6.51 -1.77
CA GLY A 46 -0.58 5.40 -2.57
C GLY A 46 -0.34 3.99 -2.00
N THR A 47 0.42 3.84 -0.89
CA THR A 47 0.76 2.52 -0.31
C THR A 47 -0.47 1.68 0.04
N CYS A 48 -1.55 2.34 0.47
CA CYS A 48 -2.80 1.69 0.86
C CYS A 48 -3.81 1.59 -0.30
N LYS A 49 -3.34 1.68 -1.55
CA LYS A 49 -4.21 1.53 -2.72
C LYS A 49 -4.80 0.12 -2.74
N ALA A 50 -6.09 0.05 -2.95
CA ALA A 50 -6.91 -1.15 -2.94
C ALA A 50 -8.01 -1.00 -3.98
N THR A 51 -8.76 -2.05 -4.25
CA THR A 51 -9.91 -1.98 -5.16
C THR A 51 -11.20 -2.27 -4.38
N CYS A 52 -12.16 -1.37 -4.42
CA CYS A 52 -13.49 -1.64 -3.91
C CYS A 52 -14.30 -2.35 -5.00
N GLU A 53 -14.55 -3.64 -4.81
CA GLU A 53 -15.27 -4.48 -5.77
C GLU A 53 -16.78 -4.31 -5.67
N SER A 54 -17.27 -3.92 -4.49
CA SER A 54 -18.70 -3.64 -4.29
C SER A 54 -18.95 -2.81 -3.04
N GLY A 55 -20.06 -2.08 -3.02
CA GLY A 55 -20.51 -1.23 -1.92
C GLY A 55 -20.39 0.27 -2.23
N GLN A 56 -20.99 1.08 -1.35
CA GLN A 56 -20.95 2.54 -1.45
C GLN A 56 -20.01 3.12 -0.39
N PHE A 57 -19.25 4.13 -0.77
CA PHE A 57 -18.25 4.75 0.09
C PHE A 57 -17.94 6.20 -0.32
N ALA A 58 -17.34 6.95 0.59
CA ALA A 58 -16.70 8.24 0.28
C ALA A 58 -15.19 8.05 0.19
N LEU A 59 -14.56 8.68 -0.81
CA LEU A 59 -13.11 8.56 -1.06
C LEU A 59 -12.25 9.37 -0.09
N GLY A 60 -12.79 10.43 0.53
CA GLY A 60 -12.00 11.34 1.35
C GLY A 60 -11.01 12.18 0.52
N ASP A 61 -9.98 12.72 1.19
CA ASP A 61 -9.00 13.61 0.56
C ASP A 61 -7.77 12.82 0.07
N TYR A 62 -7.40 13.01 -1.20
CA TYR A 62 -6.21 12.36 -1.78
C TYR A 62 -5.55 13.24 -2.85
N VAL A 63 -4.31 12.91 -3.19
CA VAL A 63 -3.59 13.56 -4.30
C VAL A 63 -3.67 12.71 -5.56
N PRO A 64 -3.69 13.32 -6.76
CA PRO A 64 -3.76 12.58 -8.03
C PRO A 64 -2.63 11.55 -8.24
N ASP A 65 -1.46 11.79 -7.66
CA ASP A 65 -0.32 10.85 -7.73
C ASP A 65 -0.52 9.59 -6.85
N ALA A 66 -1.36 9.66 -5.82
CA ALA A 66 -1.70 8.49 -4.98
C ALA A 66 -2.89 7.72 -5.53
N LEU A 67 -3.86 8.43 -6.11
CA LEU A 67 -5.05 7.87 -6.75
C LEU A 67 -5.50 8.85 -7.84
N SER A 68 -5.37 8.49 -9.11
CA SER A 68 -5.85 9.32 -10.21
C SER A 68 -7.38 9.28 -10.30
N ASP A 69 -7.97 10.30 -10.96
CA ASP A 69 -9.42 10.34 -11.17
C ASP A 69 -9.94 9.14 -11.97
N ASP A 70 -9.12 8.59 -12.86
CA ASP A 70 -9.49 7.43 -13.67
C ASP A 70 -9.43 6.13 -12.83
N GLU A 71 -8.41 5.96 -11.99
CA GLU A 71 -8.36 4.87 -11.01
C GLU A 71 -9.55 4.93 -10.04
N ALA A 72 -9.87 6.12 -9.54
CA ALA A 72 -11.03 6.30 -8.66
C ALA A 72 -12.35 5.90 -9.34
N LYS A 73 -12.54 6.26 -10.63
CA LYS A 73 -13.69 5.83 -11.45
C LYS A 73 -13.69 4.34 -11.73
N ALA A 74 -12.52 3.70 -11.79
CA ALA A 74 -12.35 2.25 -11.95
C ALA A 74 -12.56 1.46 -10.64
N GLY A 75 -12.89 2.13 -9.53
CA GLY A 75 -13.15 1.49 -8.25
C GLY A 75 -11.93 1.36 -7.36
N HIS A 76 -10.77 1.91 -7.75
CA HIS A 76 -9.63 1.97 -6.86
C HIS A 76 -9.86 2.97 -5.72
N VAL A 77 -9.37 2.64 -4.56
CA VAL A 77 -9.53 3.42 -3.34
C VAL A 77 -8.21 3.49 -2.56
N LEU A 78 -8.09 4.46 -1.70
CA LEU A 78 -7.07 4.46 -0.66
C LEU A 78 -7.72 4.05 0.66
N THR A 79 -7.39 2.90 1.21
CA THR A 79 -8.06 2.37 2.40
C THR A 79 -7.98 3.31 3.61
N CYS A 80 -6.95 4.16 3.67
CA CYS A 80 -6.82 5.19 4.71
C CYS A 80 -7.80 6.35 4.56
N GLN A 81 -8.38 6.55 3.37
CA GLN A 81 -9.32 7.62 3.07
C GLN A 81 -10.73 7.11 2.79
N MET A 82 -10.86 5.85 2.38
CA MET A 82 -12.15 5.22 2.09
C MET A 82 -13.00 5.09 3.35
N ARG A 83 -14.18 5.72 3.34
CA ARG A 83 -15.19 5.62 4.41
C ARG A 83 -16.44 4.94 3.88
N PRO A 84 -16.71 3.69 4.27
CA PRO A 84 -17.89 2.96 3.84
C PRO A 84 -19.19 3.61 4.28
N SER A 85 -20.17 3.65 3.39
CA SER A 85 -21.58 4.05 3.67
C SER A 85 -22.57 2.90 3.47
N SER A 86 -22.08 1.76 2.98
CA SER A 86 -22.77 0.46 2.95
C SER A 86 -21.78 -0.65 3.26
N ASP A 87 -22.22 -1.90 3.30
CA ASP A 87 -21.33 -3.04 3.31
C ASP A 87 -20.48 -3.03 2.02
N CYS A 88 -19.18 -3.30 2.15
CA CYS A 88 -18.22 -3.22 1.06
C CYS A 88 -17.35 -4.47 0.98
N VAL A 89 -16.89 -4.77 -0.25
CA VAL A 89 -15.84 -5.77 -0.49
C VAL A 89 -14.63 -5.03 -1.05
N VAL A 90 -13.49 -5.16 -0.39
CA VAL A 90 -12.26 -4.43 -0.72
C VAL A 90 -11.13 -5.43 -0.94
N GLN A 91 -10.57 -5.43 -2.14
CA GLN A 91 -9.38 -6.21 -2.47
C GLN A 91 -8.14 -5.48 -1.98
N ILE A 92 -7.37 -6.15 -1.15
CA ILE A 92 -6.13 -5.64 -0.55
C ILE A 92 -4.92 -6.19 -1.32
N ALA A 93 -4.03 -5.31 -1.77
CA ALA A 93 -2.80 -5.66 -2.46
C ALA A 93 -1.72 -6.18 -1.48
N ALA A 94 -2.02 -7.29 -0.81
CA ALA A 94 -1.14 -8.01 0.11
C ALA A 94 -1.64 -9.44 0.30
N THR A 95 -0.78 -10.32 0.80
CA THR A 95 -1.19 -11.66 1.25
C THR A 95 -1.74 -11.61 2.67
N SER A 96 -2.58 -12.59 3.04
CA SER A 96 -3.14 -12.69 4.39
C SER A 96 -2.05 -12.91 5.45
N ASP A 97 -1.00 -13.66 5.12
CA ASP A 97 0.15 -13.87 6.01
C ASP A 97 0.89 -12.55 6.29
N ALA A 98 1.10 -11.71 5.28
CA ALA A 98 1.70 -10.39 5.45
C ALA A 98 0.82 -9.45 6.31
N ALA A 99 -0.48 -9.67 6.30
CA ALA A 99 -1.45 -8.94 7.15
C ALA A 99 -1.56 -9.50 8.58
N GLY A 100 -0.77 -10.50 8.95
CA GLY A 100 -0.81 -11.14 10.27
C GLY A 100 -2.06 -12.01 10.50
N ILE A 101 -2.76 -12.37 9.43
CA ILE A 101 -3.94 -13.23 9.50
C ILE A 101 -3.48 -14.67 9.33
N SER A 102 -3.46 -15.43 10.42
CA SER A 102 -3.37 -16.88 10.31
C SER A 102 -4.67 -17.41 9.71
N SER A 103 -4.58 -18.18 8.60
CA SER A 103 -5.75 -18.79 7.98
C SER A 103 -6.52 -19.61 9.02
N THR A 104 -7.76 -19.21 9.32
CA THR A 104 -8.58 -19.86 10.34
C THR A 104 -8.89 -21.30 9.88
N ALA A 105 -8.52 -22.27 10.71
CA ALA A 105 -8.91 -23.64 10.51
C ALA A 105 -10.27 -23.87 11.18
N PHE A 106 -11.19 -24.48 10.45
CA PHE A 106 -12.50 -24.88 10.96
C PHE A 106 -12.55 -26.40 11.08
N THR A 107 -12.98 -26.87 12.23
CA THR A 107 -13.19 -28.29 12.50
C THR A 107 -14.67 -28.56 12.63
N GLY A 108 -15.13 -29.69 12.10
CA GLY A 108 -16.49 -30.13 12.17
C GLY A 108 -16.60 -31.63 12.02
N ARG A 109 -17.83 -32.09 11.90
CA ARG A 109 -18.16 -33.50 11.70
C ARG A 109 -19.01 -33.69 10.46
N ILE A 110 -18.70 -34.69 9.66
CA ILE A 110 -19.51 -35.08 8.51
C ILE A 110 -20.89 -35.48 9.03
N THR A 111 -21.95 -34.90 8.49
CA THR A 111 -23.35 -35.23 8.83
C THR A 111 -23.99 -36.14 7.78
N ALA A 112 -23.62 -35.93 6.52
CA ALA A 112 -24.09 -36.74 5.40
C ALA A 112 -23.00 -36.84 4.32
N CYS A 113 -23.02 -37.96 3.62
CA CYS A 113 -22.19 -38.19 2.43
C CYS A 113 -22.93 -39.09 1.46
N GLU A 114 -23.12 -38.65 0.21
CA GLU A 114 -23.89 -39.39 -0.79
C GLU A 114 -23.24 -39.29 -2.18
N ALA A 115 -23.17 -40.41 -2.87
CA ALA A 115 -22.79 -40.47 -4.28
C ALA A 115 -24.03 -40.14 -5.13
N LEU A 116 -24.10 -38.97 -5.72
CA LEU A 116 -25.25 -38.55 -6.55
C LEU A 116 -25.17 -39.11 -7.96
N SER A 117 -23.96 -39.40 -8.43
CA SER A 117 -23.72 -40.04 -9.73
C SER A 117 -22.37 -40.75 -9.73
N PRO A 118 -22.02 -41.50 -10.78
CA PRO A 118 -20.66 -42.04 -10.91
C PRO A 118 -19.54 -40.95 -10.87
N THR A 119 -19.87 -39.71 -11.24
CA THR A 119 -18.90 -38.64 -11.36
C THR A 119 -19.04 -37.56 -10.27
N ALA A 120 -20.07 -37.64 -9.39
CA ALA A 120 -20.31 -36.59 -8.38
C ALA A 120 -20.65 -37.18 -7.00
N ILE A 121 -20.09 -36.59 -5.95
CA ILE A 121 -20.39 -36.88 -4.55
C ILE A 121 -20.79 -35.56 -3.87
N THR A 122 -21.80 -35.61 -3.02
CA THR A 122 -22.11 -34.54 -2.08
C THR A 122 -21.78 -34.97 -0.66
N PHE A 123 -21.31 -34.03 0.16
CA PHE A 123 -21.17 -34.23 1.60
C PHE A 123 -21.48 -32.94 2.36
N SER A 124 -21.99 -33.10 3.57
CA SER A 124 -22.31 -32.00 4.49
C SER A 124 -21.55 -32.17 5.80
N ALA A 125 -21.28 -31.09 6.47
CA ALA A 125 -20.64 -31.09 7.76
C ALA A 125 -21.23 -30.02 8.69
N GLU A 126 -21.39 -30.39 9.97
CA GLU A 126 -21.69 -29.48 11.08
C GLU A 126 -20.37 -29.02 11.70
N LEU A 127 -20.21 -27.71 11.88
CA LEU A 127 -18.98 -27.11 12.40
C LEU A 127 -19.09 -26.82 13.90
N GLU A 128 -18.00 -27.05 14.65
CA GLU A 128 -17.91 -26.75 16.09
C GLU A 128 -18.14 -25.27 16.37
N ASN A 129 -17.72 -24.39 15.49
CA ASN A 129 -17.92 -22.94 15.58
C ASN A 129 -18.47 -22.36 14.26
N ARG A 130 -19.72 -22.76 13.90
CA ARG A 130 -20.36 -22.33 12.65
C ARG A 130 -20.50 -20.82 12.55
N SER A 131 -20.76 -20.13 13.66
CA SER A 131 -20.97 -18.68 13.70
C SER A 131 -19.71 -17.88 13.39
N ALA A 132 -18.53 -18.48 13.54
CA ALA A 132 -17.27 -17.84 13.18
C ALA A 132 -16.97 -17.95 11.67
N LEU A 133 -17.55 -18.92 10.96
CA LEU A 133 -17.37 -19.04 9.52
C LEU A 133 -18.30 -18.08 8.79
N ARG A 134 -17.73 -17.08 8.15
CA ARG A 134 -18.41 -16.20 7.20
C ARG A 134 -17.76 -16.40 5.82
N PHE A 135 -18.55 -16.40 4.76
CA PHE A 135 -18.06 -16.49 3.40
C PHE A 135 -19.03 -15.81 2.42
N LEU A 136 -18.51 -15.42 1.27
CA LEU A 136 -19.30 -14.90 0.16
C LEU A 136 -19.77 -16.09 -0.71
N PRO A 137 -21.05 -16.10 -1.15
CA PRO A 137 -21.60 -17.19 -1.97
C PRO A 137 -20.77 -17.39 -3.25
N GLY A 138 -20.26 -18.58 -3.46
CA GLY A 138 -19.37 -18.92 -4.57
C GLY A 138 -17.92 -19.20 -4.17
N GLN A 139 -17.48 -18.75 -2.99
CA GLN A 139 -16.13 -19.03 -2.48
C GLN A 139 -15.90 -20.52 -2.17
N TYR A 140 -14.62 -20.89 -2.03
CA TYR A 140 -14.18 -22.25 -1.71
C TYR A 140 -13.37 -22.30 -0.40
N VAL A 141 -13.09 -23.50 0.04
CA VAL A 141 -12.18 -23.83 1.15
C VAL A 141 -11.21 -24.93 0.76
N ASN A 142 -10.07 -24.98 1.45
CA ASN A 142 -9.12 -26.08 1.35
C ASN A 142 -9.43 -27.12 2.44
N VAL A 143 -10.06 -28.21 2.04
CA VAL A 143 -10.43 -29.32 2.93
C VAL A 143 -9.25 -30.27 3.07
N GLN A 144 -8.83 -30.55 4.30
CA GLN A 144 -7.81 -31.56 4.58
C GLN A 144 -8.39 -32.97 4.35
N VAL A 145 -7.69 -33.77 3.56
CA VAL A 145 -8.07 -35.17 3.38
C VAL A 145 -7.81 -35.93 4.68
N PRO A 146 -8.84 -36.55 5.30
CA PRO A 146 -8.65 -37.27 6.54
C PRO A 146 -7.55 -38.34 6.43
N GLY A 147 -6.69 -38.39 7.45
CA GLY A 147 -5.55 -39.32 7.45
C GLY A 147 -4.35 -38.86 6.57
N SER A 148 -4.38 -37.64 6.00
CA SER A 148 -3.35 -37.11 5.13
C SER A 148 -3.04 -35.65 5.48
N THR A 149 -1.85 -35.18 5.11
CA THR A 149 -1.48 -33.75 5.17
C THR A 149 -1.93 -32.99 3.91
N GLN A 150 -2.44 -33.67 2.90
CA GLN A 150 -2.89 -33.06 1.66
C GLN A 150 -4.25 -32.39 1.82
N THR A 151 -4.46 -31.31 1.08
CA THR A 151 -5.73 -30.58 1.00
C THR A 151 -6.32 -30.64 -0.40
N ARG A 152 -7.65 -30.40 -0.49
CA ARG A 152 -8.36 -30.25 -1.77
C ARG A 152 -9.30 -29.05 -1.67
N SER A 153 -9.36 -28.27 -2.72
CA SER A 153 -10.21 -27.08 -2.82
C SER A 153 -11.62 -27.47 -3.25
N TYR A 154 -12.62 -27.05 -2.48
CA TYR A 154 -14.03 -27.26 -2.78
C TYR A 154 -14.85 -26.02 -2.50
N SER A 155 -15.66 -25.62 -3.49
CA SER A 155 -16.61 -24.50 -3.36
C SER A 155 -17.79 -24.94 -2.50
N PHE A 156 -18.28 -24.02 -1.66
CA PHE A 156 -19.51 -24.27 -0.92
C PHE A 156 -20.69 -24.47 -1.88
N SER A 157 -21.49 -25.48 -1.61
CA SER A 157 -22.77 -25.71 -2.29
C SER A 157 -23.97 -25.30 -1.43
N SER A 158 -23.73 -24.88 -0.18
CA SER A 158 -24.74 -24.32 0.72
C SER A 158 -24.58 -22.81 0.83
N GLY A 159 -25.66 -22.10 1.15
CA GLY A 159 -25.64 -20.66 1.40
C GLY A 159 -24.91 -20.27 2.69
N PRO A 160 -24.50 -18.99 2.83
CA PRO A 160 -23.78 -18.50 4.00
C PRO A 160 -24.53 -18.62 5.32
N SER A 161 -25.86 -18.61 5.28
CA SER A 161 -26.74 -18.68 6.46
C SER A 161 -27.11 -20.10 6.88
N ALA A 162 -26.74 -21.12 6.08
CA ALA A 162 -27.06 -22.52 6.38
C ALA A 162 -26.37 -22.98 7.68
N ASN A 163 -27.02 -23.76 8.49
CA ASN A 163 -26.48 -24.31 9.73
C ASN A 163 -25.31 -25.28 9.46
N GLU A 164 -25.45 -26.10 8.41
CA GLU A 164 -24.43 -27.00 7.93
C GLU A 164 -23.79 -26.46 6.65
N VAL A 165 -22.52 -26.78 6.45
CA VAL A 165 -21.82 -26.50 5.17
C VAL A 165 -21.89 -27.72 4.29
N SER A 166 -22.16 -27.52 3.01
CA SER A 166 -22.25 -28.62 2.03
C SER A 166 -21.31 -28.37 0.86
N PHE A 167 -20.88 -29.46 0.25
CA PHE A 167 -19.95 -29.47 -0.88
C PHE A 167 -20.42 -30.47 -1.94
N LEU A 168 -20.39 -30.04 -3.19
CA LEU A 168 -20.60 -30.92 -4.35
C LEU A 168 -19.27 -31.10 -5.07
N ILE A 169 -18.72 -32.28 -5.05
CA ILE A 169 -17.37 -32.57 -5.51
C ILE A 169 -17.34 -33.59 -6.64
N ARG A 170 -16.29 -33.50 -7.47
CA ARG A 170 -16.08 -34.51 -8.51
C ARG A 170 -15.58 -35.80 -7.90
N ASN A 171 -16.25 -36.91 -8.27
CA ASN A 171 -15.83 -38.25 -7.92
C ASN A 171 -14.70 -38.73 -8.87
N VAL A 172 -13.46 -38.52 -8.44
CA VAL A 172 -12.28 -38.89 -9.22
C VAL A 172 -11.85 -40.32 -8.89
N PRO A 173 -11.78 -41.21 -9.88
CA PRO A 173 -11.21 -42.57 -9.66
C PRO A 173 -9.83 -42.47 -9.02
N GLN A 174 -9.59 -43.24 -7.95
CA GLN A 174 -8.33 -43.19 -7.15
C GLN A 174 -7.98 -41.82 -6.55
N GLY A 175 -8.86 -40.85 -6.58
CA GLY A 175 -8.69 -39.57 -5.92
C GLY A 175 -8.72 -39.73 -4.40
N LEU A 176 -7.75 -39.17 -3.65
CA LEU A 176 -7.65 -39.36 -2.19
C LEU A 176 -8.93 -39.03 -1.46
N MET A 177 -9.49 -37.84 -1.71
CA MET A 177 -10.73 -37.40 -1.03
C MET A 177 -11.95 -38.16 -1.54
N SER A 178 -12.04 -38.41 -2.85
CA SER A 178 -13.14 -39.18 -3.42
C SER A 178 -13.15 -40.64 -2.91
N SER A 179 -12.00 -41.27 -2.81
CA SER A 179 -11.89 -42.62 -2.25
C SER A 179 -12.26 -42.67 -0.77
N TYR A 180 -11.78 -41.69 0.02
CA TYR A 180 -12.18 -41.55 1.43
C TYR A 180 -13.70 -41.42 1.56
N LEU A 181 -14.32 -40.48 0.82
CA LEU A 181 -15.76 -40.24 0.92
C LEU A 181 -16.62 -41.43 0.46
N ARG A 182 -16.17 -42.21 -0.54
CA ARG A 182 -16.88 -43.36 -1.04
C ARG A 182 -16.79 -44.60 -0.13
N GLU A 183 -15.61 -44.80 0.46
CA GLU A 183 -15.25 -46.12 1.02
C GLU A 183 -15.13 -46.09 2.55
N GLN A 184 -14.86 -44.92 3.13
CA GLN A 184 -14.50 -44.84 4.54
C GLN A 184 -15.38 -43.84 5.34
N ALA A 185 -15.80 -42.74 4.73
CA ALA A 185 -16.51 -41.66 5.43
C ALA A 185 -17.84 -42.13 6.04
N LYS A 186 -18.03 -41.71 7.29
CA LYS A 186 -19.26 -41.98 8.05
C LYS A 186 -19.75 -40.70 8.74
N PRO A 187 -21.05 -40.54 8.96
CA PRO A 187 -21.56 -39.50 9.83
C PRO A 187 -20.88 -39.54 11.20
N GLY A 188 -20.39 -38.39 11.64
CA GLY A 188 -19.63 -38.23 12.87
C GLY A 188 -18.09 -38.12 12.67
N ASP A 189 -17.57 -38.49 11.48
CA ASP A 189 -16.13 -38.36 11.19
C ASP A 189 -15.68 -36.90 11.19
N ALA A 190 -14.51 -36.67 11.76
CA ALA A 190 -13.94 -35.34 11.82
C ALA A 190 -13.48 -34.85 10.44
N ILE A 191 -13.79 -33.62 10.12
CA ILE A 191 -13.34 -32.91 8.91
C ILE A 191 -12.75 -31.55 9.29
N THR A 192 -11.67 -31.18 8.66
CA THR A 192 -11.03 -29.88 8.89
C THR A 192 -10.79 -29.18 7.56
N PHE A 193 -11.02 -27.88 7.51
CA PHE A 193 -10.72 -27.09 6.34
C PHE A 193 -10.24 -25.67 6.72
N ARG A 194 -9.61 -25.01 5.76
CA ARG A 194 -9.12 -23.62 5.88
C ARG A 194 -9.77 -22.77 4.81
N GLY A 195 -10.13 -21.56 5.16
CA GLY A 195 -10.74 -20.57 4.27
C GLY A 195 -11.68 -19.64 5.05
N PRO A 196 -12.57 -18.90 4.36
CA PRO A 196 -12.89 -18.96 2.92
C PRO A 196 -11.81 -18.36 2.03
N MET A 197 -11.81 -18.76 0.76
CA MET A 197 -10.87 -18.33 -0.27
C MET A 197 -11.58 -18.12 -1.61
N GLY A 198 -10.91 -17.41 -2.54
CA GLY A 198 -11.34 -17.23 -3.92
C GLY A 198 -12.04 -15.91 -4.20
N SER A 199 -11.89 -15.47 -5.45
CA SER A 199 -12.49 -14.24 -5.99
C SER A 199 -13.79 -14.49 -6.77
N PHE A 200 -14.17 -15.73 -6.93
CA PHE A 200 -15.41 -16.12 -7.59
C PHE A 200 -16.55 -16.12 -6.58
N TYR A 201 -17.30 -15.03 -6.51
CA TYR A 201 -18.44 -14.86 -5.60
C TYR A 201 -19.51 -13.96 -6.21
N LEU A 202 -20.74 -14.05 -5.72
CA LEU A 202 -21.88 -13.28 -6.18
C LEU A 202 -21.71 -11.79 -5.84
N ARG A 203 -21.65 -10.95 -6.87
CA ARG A 203 -21.64 -9.49 -6.76
C ARG A 203 -23.06 -8.95 -6.59
N PRO A 204 -23.25 -7.68 -6.20
CA PRO A 204 -24.57 -7.03 -6.23
C PRO A 204 -25.23 -7.18 -7.61
N ILE A 205 -26.51 -7.58 -7.60
CA ILE A 205 -27.23 -7.91 -8.84
C ILE A 205 -27.89 -6.63 -9.39
N GLU A 206 -27.20 -5.98 -10.33
CA GLU A 206 -27.68 -4.75 -10.97
C GLU A 206 -28.27 -4.99 -12.37
N ARG A 207 -27.97 -6.12 -12.97
CA ARG A 207 -28.34 -6.50 -14.33
C ARG A 207 -28.64 -8.00 -14.45
N PRO A 208 -29.14 -8.48 -15.64
CA PRO A 208 -29.37 -9.92 -15.84
C PRO A 208 -28.13 -10.76 -15.54
N LEU A 209 -28.30 -11.93 -14.92
CA LEU A 209 -27.26 -12.90 -14.63
C LEU A 209 -27.35 -14.10 -15.57
N LEU A 210 -26.21 -14.49 -16.14
CA LEU A 210 -26.06 -15.75 -16.86
C LEU A 210 -25.03 -16.63 -16.12
N PHE A 211 -25.50 -17.70 -15.52
CA PHE A 211 -24.70 -18.73 -14.87
C PHE A 211 -24.39 -19.87 -15.84
N LEU A 212 -23.12 -20.22 -15.99
CA LEU A 212 -22.65 -21.32 -16.84
C LEU A 212 -21.92 -22.34 -15.97
N ALA A 213 -22.52 -23.47 -15.71
CA ALA A 213 -21.99 -24.51 -14.85
C ALA A 213 -21.55 -25.74 -15.66
N GLY A 214 -20.36 -26.30 -15.33
CA GLY A 214 -19.88 -27.55 -15.89
C GLY A 214 -19.67 -28.66 -14.85
N GLY A 215 -20.50 -29.72 -14.87
CA GLY A 215 -20.39 -30.82 -13.90
C GLY A 215 -20.50 -30.34 -12.46
N THR A 216 -19.53 -30.67 -11.60
CA THR A 216 -19.52 -30.20 -10.21
C THR A 216 -19.21 -28.71 -10.04
N GLY A 217 -18.91 -27.98 -11.12
CA GLY A 217 -18.92 -26.52 -11.18
C GLY A 217 -20.29 -25.90 -10.90
N LEU A 218 -21.31 -26.72 -10.71
CA LEU A 218 -22.60 -26.29 -10.19
C LEU A 218 -22.55 -25.83 -8.71
N ALA A 219 -21.60 -26.33 -7.92
CA ALA A 219 -21.52 -26.07 -6.48
C ALA A 219 -21.60 -24.58 -6.10
N PRO A 220 -20.75 -23.67 -6.62
CA PRO A 220 -20.80 -22.26 -6.26
C PRO A 220 -22.13 -21.61 -6.62
N PHE A 221 -22.79 -22.03 -7.70
CA PHE A 221 -24.07 -21.48 -8.11
C PHE A 221 -25.21 -21.90 -7.17
N LEU A 222 -25.16 -23.09 -6.59
CA LEU A 222 -26.11 -23.49 -5.56
C LEU A 222 -26.00 -22.60 -4.33
N SER A 223 -24.79 -22.26 -3.90
CA SER A 223 -24.55 -21.31 -2.81
C SER A 223 -25.04 -19.90 -3.14
N MET A 224 -24.85 -19.45 -4.39
CA MET A 224 -25.34 -18.16 -4.87
C MET A 224 -26.87 -18.13 -4.92
N LEU A 225 -27.51 -19.19 -5.40
CA LEU A 225 -28.95 -19.30 -5.48
C LEU A 225 -29.61 -19.38 -4.09
N ASP A 226 -28.98 -20.03 -3.11
CA ASP A 226 -29.45 -20.00 -1.71
C ASP A 226 -29.50 -18.57 -1.20
N LYS A 227 -28.41 -17.80 -1.42
CA LYS A 227 -28.35 -16.42 -0.98
C LYS A 227 -29.39 -15.53 -1.67
N ILE A 228 -29.58 -15.71 -2.99
CA ILE A 228 -30.59 -14.99 -3.77
C ILE A 228 -31.99 -15.30 -3.24
N ALA A 229 -32.26 -16.58 -2.93
CA ALA A 229 -33.56 -17.02 -2.39
C ALA A 229 -33.82 -16.52 -0.97
N GLU A 230 -32.77 -16.23 -0.19
CA GLU A 230 -32.88 -15.61 1.14
C GLU A 230 -33.20 -14.11 1.06
N GLU A 231 -32.63 -13.40 0.11
CA GLU A 231 -32.80 -11.95 -0.06
C GLU A 231 -34.18 -11.56 -0.60
N GLY A 232 -34.75 -12.37 -1.51
CA GLY A 232 -36.14 -12.28 -1.95
C GLY A 232 -36.54 -11.11 -2.86
N ASP A 233 -35.81 -10.02 -2.87
CA ASP A 233 -36.17 -8.75 -3.56
C ASP A 233 -35.51 -8.58 -4.93
N ILE A 234 -34.92 -9.62 -5.53
CA ILE A 234 -34.18 -9.53 -6.78
C ILE A 234 -35.16 -9.64 -7.96
N THR A 235 -35.17 -8.60 -8.80
CA THR A 235 -36.06 -8.50 -9.97
C THR A 235 -35.37 -8.82 -11.29
N GLN A 236 -34.05 -8.82 -11.32
CA GLN A 236 -33.27 -9.10 -12.53
C GLN A 236 -33.41 -10.56 -12.98
N PRO A 237 -33.48 -10.83 -14.31
CA PRO A 237 -33.49 -12.19 -14.82
C PRO A 237 -32.23 -12.97 -14.44
N ILE A 238 -32.37 -14.20 -13.97
CA ILE A 238 -31.30 -15.11 -13.61
C ILE A 238 -31.46 -16.39 -14.42
N GLN A 239 -30.46 -16.74 -15.20
CA GLN A 239 -30.49 -17.91 -16.04
C GLN A 239 -29.27 -18.79 -15.81
N LEU A 240 -29.50 -20.10 -15.66
CA LEU A 240 -28.44 -21.09 -15.49
C LEU A 240 -28.44 -22.08 -16.66
N ILE A 241 -27.31 -22.21 -17.35
CA ILE A 241 -27.07 -23.32 -18.26
C ILE A 241 -26.10 -24.28 -17.60
N PHE A 242 -26.60 -25.48 -17.29
CA PHE A 242 -25.85 -26.53 -16.61
C PHE A 242 -25.46 -27.62 -17.62
N GLY A 243 -24.19 -27.73 -17.95
CA GLY A 243 -23.62 -28.71 -18.88
C GLY A 243 -23.03 -29.92 -18.17
N VAL A 244 -23.41 -31.12 -18.63
CA VAL A 244 -22.88 -32.41 -18.16
C VAL A 244 -22.48 -33.30 -19.32
N THR A 245 -21.69 -34.35 -19.06
CA THR A 245 -21.24 -35.28 -20.11
C THR A 245 -22.28 -36.33 -20.43
N HIS A 246 -22.88 -36.97 -19.42
CA HIS A 246 -23.83 -38.05 -19.56
C HIS A 246 -25.14 -37.78 -18.81
N ASP A 247 -26.20 -38.46 -19.16
CA ASP A 247 -27.55 -38.30 -18.50
C ASP A 247 -27.49 -38.55 -16.99
N GLU A 248 -26.67 -39.47 -16.53
CA GLU A 248 -26.48 -39.82 -15.13
C GLU A 248 -25.75 -38.73 -14.31
N ASP A 249 -25.07 -37.79 -14.98
CA ASP A 249 -24.38 -36.67 -14.35
C ASP A 249 -25.28 -35.47 -14.05
N ARG A 250 -26.56 -35.56 -14.41
CA ARG A 250 -27.56 -34.49 -14.14
C ARG A 250 -27.97 -34.51 -12.66
N VAL A 251 -27.09 -34.04 -11.80
CA VAL A 251 -27.29 -33.99 -10.35
C VAL A 251 -27.99 -32.72 -9.89
N GLU A 252 -28.54 -32.69 -8.68
CA GLU A 252 -29.18 -31.53 -8.01
C GLU A 252 -30.36 -30.90 -8.78
N LEU A 253 -30.98 -31.63 -9.75
CA LEU A 253 -32.12 -31.11 -10.54
C LEU A 253 -33.32 -30.77 -9.67
N ALA A 254 -33.60 -31.56 -8.63
CA ALA A 254 -34.70 -31.31 -7.71
C ALA A 254 -34.53 -29.98 -6.96
N ARG A 255 -33.29 -29.65 -6.62
CA ARG A 255 -32.96 -28.39 -5.97
C ARG A 255 -33.03 -27.20 -6.95
N LEU A 256 -32.63 -27.40 -8.20
CA LEU A 256 -32.77 -26.37 -9.25
C LEU A 256 -34.26 -26.10 -9.55
N GLU A 257 -35.11 -27.16 -9.54
CA GLU A 257 -36.56 -27.04 -9.71
C GLU A 257 -37.20 -26.29 -8.53
N ASP A 258 -36.69 -26.51 -7.31
CA ASP A 258 -37.16 -25.77 -6.14
C ASP A 258 -36.83 -24.29 -6.23
N TYR A 259 -35.62 -23.93 -6.68
CA TYR A 259 -35.28 -22.50 -6.94
C TYR A 259 -36.16 -21.91 -8.03
N ALA A 260 -36.44 -22.64 -9.12
CA ALA A 260 -37.31 -22.15 -10.19
C ALA A 260 -38.75 -21.89 -9.73
N ARG A 261 -39.22 -22.63 -8.71
CA ARG A 261 -40.54 -22.38 -8.07
C ARG A 261 -40.54 -21.20 -7.12
N ARG A 262 -39.41 -21.01 -6.39
CA ARG A 262 -39.27 -19.95 -5.36
C ARG A 262 -38.89 -18.60 -5.93
N LEU A 263 -38.18 -18.61 -7.03
CA LEU A 263 -37.63 -17.42 -7.70
C LEU A 263 -38.29 -17.26 -9.07
N PRO A 264 -39.32 -16.40 -9.21
CA PRO A 264 -40.05 -16.22 -10.48
C PRO A 264 -39.18 -15.73 -11.66
N ASN A 265 -38.04 -15.08 -11.35
CA ASN A 265 -37.10 -14.55 -12.30
C ASN A 265 -35.94 -15.52 -12.61
N PHE A 266 -35.89 -16.69 -11.99
CA PHE A 266 -34.90 -17.73 -12.23
C PHE A 266 -35.41 -18.79 -13.20
N SER A 267 -34.54 -19.14 -14.14
CA SER A 267 -34.77 -20.28 -15.04
C SER A 267 -33.48 -21.05 -15.26
N TYR A 268 -33.58 -22.35 -15.52
CA TYR A 268 -32.40 -23.16 -15.82
C TYR A 268 -32.63 -24.10 -16.98
N LEU A 269 -31.53 -24.49 -17.62
CA LEU A 269 -31.50 -25.48 -18.69
C LEU A 269 -30.31 -26.42 -18.39
N CYS A 270 -30.58 -27.74 -18.44
CA CYS A 270 -29.54 -28.77 -18.33
C CYS A 270 -29.25 -29.35 -19.74
N THR A 271 -28.00 -29.24 -20.19
CA THR A 271 -27.55 -29.80 -21.49
C THR A 271 -26.59 -30.96 -21.26
N VAL A 272 -26.66 -31.97 -22.16
CA VAL A 272 -25.88 -33.19 -22.10
C VAL A 272 -25.03 -33.31 -23.34
N ALA A 273 -23.69 -33.41 -23.17
CA ALA A 273 -22.78 -33.43 -24.28
C ALA A 273 -22.75 -34.74 -25.07
N SER A 274 -23.14 -35.87 -24.42
CA SER A 274 -23.18 -37.17 -25.10
C SER A 274 -24.23 -37.18 -26.24
N PRO A 275 -23.84 -37.57 -27.46
CA PRO A 275 -24.77 -37.72 -28.59
C PRO A 275 -25.85 -38.74 -28.35
N GLU A 276 -25.58 -39.75 -27.48
CA GLU A 276 -26.49 -40.85 -27.15
C GLU A 276 -27.52 -40.49 -26.09
N SER A 277 -27.40 -39.30 -25.49
CA SER A 277 -28.34 -38.83 -24.46
C SER A 277 -29.78 -38.79 -24.95
N SER A 278 -30.69 -39.07 -24.04
CA SER A 278 -32.16 -38.91 -24.23
C SER A 278 -32.63 -37.48 -23.96
N SER A 279 -31.76 -36.58 -23.49
CA SER A 279 -32.08 -35.18 -23.17
C SER A 279 -32.60 -34.42 -24.41
N PRO A 280 -33.65 -33.59 -24.28
CA PRO A 280 -34.05 -32.69 -25.35
C PRO A 280 -32.98 -31.63 -25.67
N HIS A 281 -32.10 -31.34 -24.73
CA HIS A 281 -30.98 -30.36 -24.87
C HIS A 281 -29.66 -31.12 -24.93
N LYS A 282 -29.15 -31.31 -26.16
CA LYS A 282 -27.88 -31.98 -26.40
C LYS A 282 -26.79 -30.96 -26.76
N GLY A 283 -25.53 -31.27 -26.46
CA GLY A 283 -24.39 -30.49 -26.83
C GLY A 283 -23.79 -29.69 -25.65
N TYR A 284 -22.92 -28.79 -25.97
CA TYR A 284 -22.20 -27.96 -24.99
C TYR A 284 -23.00 -26.68 -24.64
N VAL A 285 -22.64 -26.08 -23.50
CA VAL A 285 -23.30 -24.85 -22.99
C VAL A 285 -23.34 -23.72 -24.01
N THR A 286 -22.26 -23.55 -24.82
CA THR A 286 -22.16 -22.50 -25.84
C THR A 286 -23.24 -22.61 -26.93
N GLN A 287 -23.75 -23.82 -27.19
CA GLN A 287 -24.80 -24.07 -28.20
C GLN A 287 -26.22 -23.65 -27.71
N HIS A 288 -26.33 -23.36 -26.43
CA HIS A 288 -27.60 -23.02 -25.79
C HIS A 288 -27.65 -21.59 -25.25
N ILE A 289 -26.58 -20.82 -25.45
CA ILE A 289 -26.58 -19.38 -25.15
C ILE A 289 -27.33 -18.64 -26.27
N THR A 290 -28.28 -17.82 -25.90
CA THR A 290 -29.11 -17.06 -26.83
C THR A 290 -28.83 -15.56 -26.74
N ALA A 291 -29.12 -14.83 -27.81
CA ALA A 291 -28.94 -13.37 -27.85
C ALA A 291 -29.74 -12.65 -26.74
N SER A 292 -30.91 -13.20 -26.38
CA SER A 292 -31.73 -12.63 -25.29
C SER A 292 -31.08 -12.76 -23.92
N GLN A 293 -30.30 -13.80 -23.68
CA GLN A 293 -29.57 -14.03 -22.43
C GLN A 293 -28.37 -13.10 -22.30
N LEU A 294 -27.80 -12.69 -23.43
CA LEU A 294 -26.67 -11.77 -23.48
C LEU A 294 -27.07 -10.29 -23.36
N ASN A 295 -28.35 -9.98 -23.48
CA ASN A 295 -28.92 -8.64 -23.32
C ASN A 295 -28.09 -7.54 -24.02
N GLY A 296 -27.58 -7.82 -25.23
CA GLY A 296 -26.72 -6.87 -25.95
C GLY A 296 -25.37 -6.59 -25.32
N GLY A 297 -24.91 -7.43 -24.41
CA GLY A 297 -23.70 -7.27 -23.63
C GLY A 297 -23.93 -6.70 -22.20
N ASP A 298 -25.08 -6.14 -21.91
CA ASP A 298 -25.40 -5.68 -20.55
C ASP A 298 -25.91 -6.85 -19.68
N VAL A 299 -24.99 -7.75 -19.40
CA VAL A 299 -25.20 -8.99 -18.62
C VAL A 299 -23.94 -9.27 -17.79
N ASP A 300 -24.12 -9.85 -16.62
CA ASP A 300 -23.03 -10.41 -15.82
C ASP A 300 -22.99 -11.93 -16.04
N ILE A 301 -21.88 -12.44 -16.56
CA ILE A 301 -21.67 -13.85 -16.82
C ILE A 301 -20.79 -14.44 -15.71
N TYR A 302 -21.27 -15.50 -15.09
CA TYR A 302 -20.50 -16.32 -14.15
C TYR A 302 -20.30 -17.72 -14.72
N LEU A 303 -19.07 -18.17 -14.80
CA LEU A 303 -18.70 -19.45 -15.42
C LEU A 303 -17.87 -20.29 -14.46
N CYS A 304 -18.34 -21.47 -14.12
CA CYS A 304 -17.58 -22.41 -13.30
C CYS A 304 -17.56 -23.81 -13.92
N GLY A 305 -16.37 -24.32 -14.20
CA GLY A 305 -16.21 -25.62 -14.84
C GLY A 305 -14.78 -26.01 -15.18
N PRO A 306 -14.61 -27.09 -15.95
CA PRO A 306 -13.29 -27.54 -16.39
C PRO A 306 -12.63 -26.51 -17.35
N PRO A 307 -11.28 -26.42 -17.35
CA PRO A 307 -10.57 -25.44 -18.18
C PRO A 307 -10.98 -25.40 -19.66
N PRO A 308 -11.20 -26.55 -20.35
CA PRO A 308 -11.64 -26.50 -21.76
C PRO A 308 -13.02 -25.83 -21.95
N MET A 309 -13.93 -25.94 -20.99
CA MET A 309 -15.22 -25.28 -21.05
C MET A 309 -15.07 -23.77 -20.93
N VAL A 310 -14.19 -23.31 -20.03
CA VAL A 310 -13.94 -21.88 -19.84
C VAL A 310 -13.38 -21.26 -21.13
N GLU A 311 -12.37 -21.90 -21.72
CA GLU A 311 -11.82 -21.42 -22.99
C GLU A 311 -12.86 -21.44 -24.11
N ALA A 312 -13.63 -22.52 -24.25
CA ALA A 312 -14.67 -22.61 -25.29
C ALA A 312 -15.75 -21.51 -25.19
N VAL A 313 -16.13 -21.13 -23.96
CA VAL A 313 -17.09 -20.02 -23.76
C VAL A 313 -16.44 -18.68 -24.13
N ARG A 314 -15.18 -18.47 -23.77
CA ARG A 314 -14.44 -17.24 -24.12
C ARG A 314 -14.29 -17.08 -25.63
N ASP A 315 -13.85 -18.14 -26.30
CA ASP A 315 -13.68 -18.17 -27.76
C ASP A 315 -15.03 -17.92 -28.47
N TRP A 316 -16.10 -18.53 -27.94
CA TRP A 316 -17.44 -18.35 -28.46
C TRP A 316 -17.92 -16.88 -28.32
N LEU A 317 -17.76 -16.27 -27.12
CA LEU A 317 -18.10 -14.86 -26.90
C LEU A 317 -17.31 -13.93 -27.84
N ALA A 318 -16.04 -14.23 -28.03
CA ALA A 318 -15.18 -13.47 -28.96
C ALA A 318 -15.64 -13.62 -30.42
N ALA A 319 -15.99 -14.84 -30.85
CA ALA A 319 -16.48 -15.12 -32.20
C ALA A 319 -17.84 -14.43 -32.50
N GLU A 320 -18.73 -14.38 -31.50
CA GLU A 320 -20.02 -13.68 -31.61
C GLU A 320 -19.88 -12.15 -31.46
N GLY A 321 -18.69 -11.64 -31.17
CA GLY A 321 -18.43 -10.21 -30.96
C GLY A 321 -19.12 -9.63 -29.73
N VAL A 322 -19.49 -10.46 -28.77
CA VAL A 322 -20.20 -10.05 -27.55
C VAL A 322 -19.20 -9.80 -26.42
N LYS A 323 -19.23 -8.60 -25.87
CA LYS A 323 -18.49 -8.24 -24.65
C LYS A 323 -19.51 -8.12 -23.51
N PRO A 324 -19.57 -9.09 -22.58
CA PRO A 324 -20.43 -8.95 -21.40
C PRO A 324 -19.91 -7.80 -20.52
N ARG A 325 -20.80 -7.20 -19.73
CA ARG A 325 -20.43 -6.14 -18.80
C ARG A 325 -19.40 -6.62 -17.81
N ASN A 326 -19.61 -7.79 -17.24
CA ASN A 326 -18.65 -8.47 -16.37
C ASN A 326 -18.61 -9.97 -16.74
N PHE A 327 -17.42 -10.56 -16.66
CA PHE A 327 -17.21 -11.98 -16.92
C PHE A 327 -16.35 -12.58 -15.80
N TYR A 328 -16.99 -13.32 -14.90
CA TYR A 328 -16.36 -13.98 -13.75
C TYR A 328 -16.22 -15.47 -14.02
N TYR A 329 -15.07 -16.05 -13.76
CA TYR A 329 -14.88 -17.48 -13.98
C TYR A 329 -14.03 -18.15 -12.91
N GLU A 330 -14.29 -19.46 -12.70
CA GLU A 330 -13.47 -20.34 -11.87
C GLU A 330 -13.15 -21.62 -12.65
N LYS A 331 -11.86 -21.95 -12.77
CA LYS A 331 -11.38 -23.16 -13.43
C LYS A 331 -11.02 -24.21 -12.39
N PHE A 332 -11.67 -25.38 -12.42
CA PHE A 332 -11.26 -26.50 -11.59
C PHE A 332 -10.08 -27.23 -12.23
N ALA A 333 -8.89 -27.09 -11.63
CA ALA A 333 -7.68 -27.79 -12.04
C ALA A 333 -7.52 -29.13 -11.30
N GLY A 334 -6.82 -30.10 -11.93
CA GLY A 334 -6.47 -31.38 -11.29
C GLY A 334 -5.51 -31.22 -10.10
N ALA A 335 -5.35 -32.29 -9.33
CA ALA A 335 -4.48 -32.30 -8.15
C ALA A 335 -3.05 -31.77 -8.47
N GLY A 336 -2.61 -30.75 -7.75
CA GLY A 336 -1.29 -30.13 -7.90
C GLY A 336 -1.26 -28.83 -8.72
N GLN A 337 -2.38 -28.38 -9.27
CA GLN A 337 -2.49 -27.06 -9.91
C GLN A 337 -3.30 -26.11 -9.03
N VAL A 338 -2.89 -24.85 -9.00
CA VAL A 338 -3.62 -23.78 -8.29
C VAL A 338 -4.98 -23.57 -8.98
N VAL A 339 -6.05 -23.42 -8.20
CA VAL A 339 -7.35 -22.99 -8.73
C VAL A 339 -7.14 -21.61 -9.37
N GLN A 340 -7.34 -21.52 -10.69
CA GLN A 340 -7.27 -20.24 -11.39
C GLN A 340 -8.66 -19.60 -11.37
N THR A 341 -8.80 -18.54 -10.60
CA THR A 341 -9.93 -17.62 -10.67
C THR A 341 -9.48 -16.40 -11.46
N GLY A 342 -10.33 -15.83 -12.28
CA GLY A 342 -10.00 -14.63 -13.03
C GLY A 342 -11.23 -13.78 -13.29
N GLU A 343 -11.01 -12.49 -13.24
CA GLU A 343 -11.87 -11.48 -13.80
C GLU A 343 -11.23 -11.01 -15.10
N GLU A 344 -11.96 -10.94 -16.18
CA GLU A 344 -11.45 -10.30 -17.39
C GLU A 344 -12.09 -8.94 -17.57
N HIS A 345 -11.35 -7.95 -17.14
CA HIS A 345 -11.36 -6.63 -17.73
C HIS A 345 -10.07 -6.49 -18.55
N ILE A 346 -10.15 -6.39 -19.85
CA ILE A 346 -9.05 -5.79 -20.61
C ILE A 346 -9.30 -4.29 -20.55
N ALA A 347 -8.89 -3.69 -19.44
CA ALA A 347 -8.78 -2.24 -19.38
C ALA A 347 -7.56 -1.82 -20.20
N PRO A 348 -7.64 -0.68 -20.90
CA PRO A 348 -6.47 -0.09 -21.58
C PRO A 348 -5.27 0.16 -20.65
N GLU A 349 -5.48 0.18 -19.35
CA GLU A 349 -4.49 0.40 -18.28
C GLU A 349 -3.62 -0.83 -18.04
N ASP A 350 -4.15 -2.04 -18.24
CA ASP A 350 -3.37 -3.29 -18.12
C ASP A 350 -2.20 -3.38 -19.10
N VAL A 351 -2.26 -2.64 -20.22
CA VAL A 351 -1.15 -2.54 -21.19
C VAL A 351 0.04 -1.84 -20.59
N ASP A 352 -0.20 -0.71 -19.93
CA ASP A 352 0.88 0.14 -19.43
C ASP A 352 1.61 -0.59 -18.30
N ASP A 353 0.89 -1.17 -17.35
CA ASP A 353 1.47 -1.89 -16.22
C ASP A 353 2.18 -3.18 -16.64
N THR A 354 1.58 -3.95 -17.56
CA THR A 354 2.20 -5.19 -18.09
C THR A 354 3.51 -4.88 -18.80
N PHE A 355 3.55 -3.85 -19.65
CA PHE A 355 4.78 -3.48 -20.36
C PHE A 355 5.80 -2.77 -19.48
N ASP A 356 5.40 -2.07 -18.42
CA ASP A 356 6.32 -1.51 -17.43
C ASP A 356 6.97 -2.59 -16.58
N LEU A 357 6.21 -3.59 -16.13
CA LEU A 357 6.78 -4.73 -15.44
C LEU A 357 7.68 -5.56 -16.38
N ARG A 358 7.28 -5.77 -17.63
CA ARG A 358 8.12 -6.38 -18.65
C ARG A 358 9.45 -5.65 -18.79
N LEU A 359 9.41 -4.31 -18.96
CA LEU A 359 10.61 -3.47 -19.06
C LEU A 359 11.52 -3.64 -17.84
N ALA A 360 10.97 -3.61 -16.63
CA ALA A 360 11.75 -3.78 -15.41
C ALA A 360 12.46 -5.14 -15.35
N LEU A 361 11.78 -6.23 -15.76
CA LEU A 361 12.35 -7.57 -15.79
C LEU A 361 13.42 -7.70 -16.88
N GLU A 362 13.20 -7.13 -18.06
CA GLU A 362 14.17 -7.16 -19.17
C GLU A 362 15.42 -6.32 -18.85
N LEU A 363 15.28 -5.16 -18.23
CA LEU A 363 16.42 -4.38 -17.74
C LEU A 363 17.22 -5.13 -16.68
N GLY A 364 16.54 -5.85 -15.78
CA GLY A 364 17.16 -6.75 -14.81
C GLY A 364 17.94 -7.88 -15.51
N ALA A 365 17.35 -8.50 -16.52
CA ALA A 365 18.02 -9.53 -17.32
C ALA A 365 19.25 -8.98 -18.06
N VAL A 366 19.18 -7.83 -18.70
CA VAL A 366 20.34 -7.14 -19.30
C VAL A 366 21.48 -6.98 -18.28
N GLN A 367 21.16 -6.50 -17.09
CA GLN A 367 22.17 -6.31 -16.03
C GLN A 367 22.85 -7.60 -15.59
N LEU A 368 22.11 -8.73 -15.60
CA LEU A 368 22.61 -10.03 -15.16
C LEU A 368 23.36 -10.79 -16.26
N THR A 369 23.11 -10.50 -17.53
CA THR A 369 23.58 -11.32 -18.66
C THR A 369 24.64 -10.66 -19.53
N LEU A 370 24.68 -9.32 -19.59
CA LEU A 370 25.63 -8.60 -20.44
C LEU A 370 27.08 -8.92 -20.04
N GLY A 371 27.89 -9.29 -21.03
CA GLY A 371 29.27 -9.74 -20.84
C GLY A 371 29.41 -11.18 -20.32
N ARG A 372 28.29 -11.92 -20.13
CA ARG A 372 28.29 -13.31 -19.65
C ARG A 372 27.81 -14.33 -20.70
N LEU A 373 27.21 -13.86 -21.78
CA LEU A 373 26.78 -14.75 -22.86
C LEU A 373 28.00 -15.32 -23.60
N SER A 374 28.01 -16.61 -23.84
CA SER A 374 28.99 -17.25 -24.69
C SER A 374 28.79 -16.88 -26.17
N GLY A 375 29.82 -17.06 -26.99
CA GLY A 375 29.69 -16.79 -28.44
C GLY A 375 28.54 -17.56 -29.11
N THR A 376 28.28 -18.81 -28.67
CA THR A 376 27.15 -19.59 -29.15
C THR A 376 25.79 -18.98 -28.73
N GLN A 377 25.71 -18.47 -27.52
CA GLN A 377 24.51 -17.83 -27.04
C GLN A 377 24.25 -16.49 -27.75
N LEU A 378 25.30 -15.72 -28.06
CA LEU A 378 25.19 -14.50 -28.86
C LEU A 378 24.71 -14.79 -30.28
N LEU A 379 25.18 -15.86 -30.91
CA LEU A 379 24.70 -16.30 -32.22
C LEU A 379 23.21 -16.70 -32.17
N GLU A 380 22.79 -17.41 -31.14
CA GLU A 380 21.38 -17.77 -30.97
C GLU A 380 20.52 -16.53 -30.70
N PHE A 381 20.99 -15.60 -29.88
CA PHE A 381 20.28 -14.34 -29.63
C PHE A 381 20.10 -13.52 -30.92
N ARG A 382 21.12 -13.48 -31.76
CA ARG A 382 21.02 -12.84 -33.10
C ARG A 382 20.04 -13.57 -34.01
N ARG A 383 20.06 -14.90 -34.04
CA ARG A 383 19.11 -15.71 -34.83
C ARG A 383 17.65 -15.43 -34.41
N LEU A 384 17.41 -15.29 -33.10
CA LEU A 384 16.07 -14.97 -32.57
C LEU A 384 15.64 -13.56 -32.89
N ALA A 385 16.55 -12.58 -32.86
CA ALA A 385 16.27 -11.22 -33.32
C ALA A 385 15.83 -11.17 -34.79
N ASP A 386 16.57 -11.88 -35.67
CA ASP A 386 16.24 -11.95 -37.11
C ASP A 386 14.96 -12.75 -37.38
N ALA A 387 14.57 -13.66 -36.50
CA ALA A 387 13.35 -14.47 -36.66
C ALA A 387 12.06 -13.65 -36.60
N THR A 388 12.10 -12.42 -36.09
CA THR A 388 10.95 -11.51 -36.05
C THR A 388 10.73 -10.78 -37.36
N ALA A 389 11.79 -10.62 -38.20
CA ALA A 389 11.78 -9.82 -39.42
C ALA A 389 10.79 -10.30 -40.50
N PRO A 390 10.60 -11.62 -40.77
CA PRO A 390 9.67 -12.09 -41.79
C PRO A 390 8.21 -11.69 -41.56
N PHE A 391 7.86 -11.35 -40.32
CA PHE A 391 6.48 -11.04 -39.92
C PHE A 391 6.20 -9.52 -39.86
N VAL A 392 7.16 -8.70 -40.32
CA VAL A 392 7.03 -7.24 -40.40
C VAL A 392 7.36 -6.78 -41.79
N VAL A 393 6.38 -6.12 -42.46
CA VAL A 393 6.56 -5.57 -43.82
C VAL A 393 6.30 -4.06 -43.77
N GLY A 394 7.36 -3.28 -43.92
CA GLY A 394 7.30 -1.84 -43.72
C GLY A 394 6.94 -1.52 -42.25
N LYS A 395 5.81 -0.84 -42.04
CA LYS A 395 5.29 -0.50 -40.70
C LYS A 395 4.02 -1.28 -40.33
N ARG A 396 3.88 -2.51 -40.81
CA ARG A 396 2.71 -3.36 -40.53
C ARG A 396 3.12 -4.78 -40.30
N PHE A 397 2.31 -5.51 -39.54
CA PHE A 397 2.48 -6.93 -39.41
C PHE A 397 1.94 -7.65 -40.63
N SER A 398 2.66 -8.69 -41.08
CA SER A 398 2.18 -9.61 -42.10
C SER A 398 1.53 -10.85 -41.51
N ASP A 399 1.83 -11.17 -40.27
CA ASP A 399 1.25 -12.24 -39.43
C ASP A 399 1.52 -11.92 -37.96
N VAL A 400 0.54 -11.35 -37.28
CA VAL A 400 0.64 -10.95 -35.86
C VAL A 400 0.89 -12.16 -34.95
N THR A 401 0.26 -13.29 -35.22
CA THR A 401 0.39 -14.50 -34.38
C THR A 401 1.81 -15.04 -34.40
N ARG A 402 2.42 -15.18 -35.56
CA ARG A 402 3.80 -15.64 -35.71
C ARG A 402 4.79 -14.59 -35.23
N TYR A 403 4.50 -13.30 -35.44
CA TYR A 403 5.29 -12.22 -34.85
C TYR A 403 5.31 -12.31 -33.33
N ALA A 404 4.16 -12.44 -32.67
CA ALA A 404 4.07 -12.55 -31.22
C ALA A 404 4.88 -13.73 -30.67
N GLN A 405 4.85 -14.87 -31.35
CA GLN A 405 5.65 -16.04 -30.99
C GLN A 405 7.15 -15.79 -31.11
N ALA A 406 7.60 -15.24 -32.26
CA ALA A 406 9.02 -14.96 -32.49
C ALA A 406 9.55 -13.87 -31.54
N ASN A 407 8.77 -12.82 -31.31
CA ASN A 407 9.06 -11.75 -30.36
C ASN A 407 9.17 -12.28 -28.93
N HIS A 408 8.25 -13.13 -28.51
CA HIS A 408 8.30 -13.76 -27.19
C HIS A 408 9.56 -14.63 -27.03
N ALA A 409 9.89 -15.45 -28.03
CA ALA A 409 11.08 -16.28 -27.99
C ALA A 409 12.37 -15.46 -27.84
N PHE A 410 12.47 -14.32 -28.54
CA PHE A 410 13.61 -13.42 -28.45
C PHE A 410 13.80 -12.85 -27.04
N HIS A 411 12.74 -12.27 -26.45
CA HIS A 411 12.80 -11.70 -25.11
C HIS A 411 12.94 -12.76 -24.01
N LEU A 412 12.27 -13.88 -24.16
CA LEU A 412 12.40 -15.00 -23.21
C LEU A 412 13.83 -15.57 -23.16
N PHE A 413 14.52 -15.60 -24.29
CA PHE A 413 15.94 -16.03 -24.33
C PHE A 413 16.80 -15.14 -23.42
N LEU A 414 16.65 -13.81 -23.49
CA LEU A 414 17.36 -12.88 -22.62
C LEU A 414 17.04 -13.11 -21.13
N ILE A 415 15.78 -13.32 -20.83
CA ILE A 415 15.28 -13.60 -19.47
C ILE A 415 15.87 -14.92 -18.94
N GLU A 416 15.81 -16.00 -19.73
CA GLU A 416 16.32 -17.33 -19.33
C GLU A 416 17.85 -17.35 -19.23
N ALA A 417 18.55 -16.60 -20.06
CA ALA A 417 20.00 -16.44 -19.99
C ALA A 417 20.47 -15.80 -18.67
N SER A 418 19.60 -15.07 -17.97
CA SER A 418 19.91 -14.51 -16.64
C SER A 418 20.17 -15.58 -15.59
N GLY A 419 19.65 -16.78 -15.77
CA GLY A 419 19.70 -17.87 -14.77
C GLY A 419 18.95 -17.57 -13.46
N ASN A 420 18.22 -16.44 -13.39
CA ASN A 420 17.50 -16.02 -12.19
C ASN A 420 16.08 -16.62 -12.19
N ALA A 421 15.87 -17.70 -11.42
CA ALA A 421 14.62 -18.44 -11.41
C ALA A 421 13.37 -17.59 -11.03
N PRO A 422 13.40 -16.71 -10.01
CA PRO A 422 12.31 -15.77 -9.74
C PRO A 422 11.98 -14.85 -10.93
N LEU A 423 12.99 -14.24 -11.55
CA LEU A 423 12.81 -13.35 -12.70
C LEU A 423 12.17 -14.07 -13.89
N ILE A 424 12.65 -15.30 -14.19
CA ILE A 424 12.10 -16.15 -15.24
C ILE A 424 10.63 -16.50 -14.94
N THR A 425 10.31 -16.83 -13.71
CA THR A 425 8.96 -17.19 -13.29
C THR A 425 8.00 -15.99 -13.47
N LEU A 426 8.37 -14.82 -12.98
CA LEU A 426 7.57 -13.60 -13.11
C LEU A 426 7.36 -13.21 -14.58
N TYR A 427 8.42 -13.28 -15.41
CA TYR A 427 8.28 -12.97 -16.83
C TYR A 427 7.31 -13.91 -17.54
N LYS A 428 7.35 -15.22 -17.25
CA LYS A 428 6.42 -16.18 -17.81
C LYS A 428 4.98 -15.96 -17.35
N GLN A 429 4.76 -15.49 -16.13
CA GLN A 429 3.44 -15.15 -15.60
C GLN A 429 2.82 -13.92 -16.28
N LEU A 430 3.62 -13.00 -16.83
CA LEU A 430 3.11 -11.84 -17.58
C LEU A 430 2.35 -12.21 -18.86
N ALA A 431 2.53 -13.42 -19.38
CA ALA A 431 1.86 -13.93 -20.57
C ALA A 431 1.86 -12.93 -21.76
N VAL A 432 2.97 -12.18 -21.94
CA VAL A 432 3.10 -11.08 -22.91
C VAL A 432 2.75 -11.52 -24.33
N GLN A 433 3.08 -12.77 -24.69
CA GLN A 433 2.74 -13.34 -26.00
C GLN A 433 1.24 -13.36 -26.25
N ASP A 434 0.47 -13.81 -25.26
CA ASP A 434 -0.98 -13.92 -25.36
C ASP A 434 -1.61 -12.51 -25.38
N TYR A 435 -1.01 -11.59 -24.65
CA TYR A 435 -1.42 -10.20 -24.62
C TYR A 435 -1.26 -9.51 -25.99
N ILE A 436 -0.08 -9.67 -26.60
CA ILE A 436 0.24 -9.16 -27.94
C ILE A 436 -0.70 -9.80 -28.97
N GLY A 437 -0.89 -11.11 -28.92
CA GLY A 437 -1.75 -11.83 -29.88
C GLY A 437 -3.21 -11.44 -29.82
N ARG A 438 -3.71 -11.02 -28.64
CA ARG A 438 -5.12 -10.56 -28.47
C ARG A 438 -5.36 -9.13 -28.92
N ALA A 439 -4.41 -8.25 -28.68
CA ALA A 439 -4.58 -6.81 -28.90
C ALA A 439 -4.19 -6.36 -30.30
N LEU A 440 -3.16 -6.95 -30.92
CA LEU A 440 -2.71 -6.54 -32.25
C LEU A 440 -3.55 -7.17 -33.36
N ARG A 441 -3.58 -6.49 -34.51
CA ARG A 441 -4.15 -6.92 -35.79
C ARG A 441 -3.13 -6.64 -36.88
N ASP A 442 -3.21 -7.35 -38.01
CA ASP A 442 -2.28 -7.22 -39.13
C ASP A 442 -2.29 -5.80 -39.74
N ASP A 443 -3.39 -5.07 -39.62
CA ASP A 443 -3.58 -3.72 -40.16
C ASP A 443 -3.04 -2.60 -39.27
N ILE A 444 -2.59 -2.91 -38.05
CA ILE A 444 -2.08 -1.93 -37.11
C ILE A 444 -0.72 -1.38 -37.56
N GLU A 445 -0.59 -0.05 -37.54
CA GLU A 445 0.67 0.62 -37.84
C GLU A 445 1.64 0.53 -36.64
N ILE A 446 2.79 -0.09 -36.88
CA ILE A 446 3.87 -0.28 -35.89
C ILE A 446 4.56 1.06 -35.58
N VAL A 447 4.78 1.36 -34.33
CA VAL A 447 5.55 2.51 -33.89
C VAL A 447 7.03 2.11 -33.73
N GLY A 448 7.92 2.89 -34.35
CA GLY A 448 9.35 2.62 -34.39
C GLY A 448 9.76 1.52 -35.38
N ASP A 449 11.03 1.10 -35.29
CA ASP A 449 11.57 -0.03 -36.05
C ASP A 449 11.90 -1.15 -35.04
N ILE A 450 10.89 -1.94 -34.71
CA ILE A 450 10.97 -2.99 -33.68
C ILE A 450 11.95 -4.11 -34.08
N VAL A 451 12.11 -4.40 -35.38
CA VAL A 451 13.05 -5.42 -35.88
C VAL A 451 14.50 -4.92 -35.73
N GLN A 452 14.74 -3.67 -36.10
CA GLN A 452 16.07 -3.08 -35.95
C GLN A 452 16.44 -2.96 -34.46
N GLN A 453 15.50 -2.61 -33.59
CA GLN A 453 15.74 -2.58 -32.14
C GLN A 453 16.15 -3.93 -31.55
N HIS A 454 15.57 -5.05 -32.02
CA HIS A 454 16.06 -6.37 -31.61
C HIS A 454 17.52 -6.58 -32.03
N ARG A 455 17.89 -6.18 -33.24
CA ARG A 455 19.29 -6.27 -33.74
C ARG A 455 20.24 -5.37 -32.97
N ASP A 456 19.80 -4.14 -32.65
CA ASP A 456 20.57 -3.17 -31.88
C ASP A 456 20.86 -3.68 -30.47
N LEU A 457 19.86 -4.33 -29.86
CA LEU A 457 20.05 -4.97 -28.56
C LEU A 457 21.12 -6.07 -28.60
N VAL A 458 21.06 -6.96 -29.62
CA VAL A 458 22.10 -7.98 -29.80
C VAL A 458 23.47 -7.35 -30.02
N SER A 459 23.55 -6.30 -30.81
CA SER A 459 24.80 -5.57 -31.06
C SER A 459 25.36 -4.97 -29.77
N ALA A 460 24.51 -4.39 -28.92
CA ALA A 460 24.93 -3.89 -27.61
C ALA A 460 25.53 -4.99 -26.73
N PHE A 461 24.97 -6.21 -26.80
CA PHE A 461 25.52 -7.38 -26.10
C PHE A 461 26.87 -7.82 -26.67
N GLU A 462 27.06 -7.81 -27.99
CA GLU A 462 28.31 -8.17 -28.66
C GLU A 462 29.43 -7.18 -28.34
N TYR A 463 29.11 -5.87 -28.22
CA TYR A 463 30.09 -4.84 -27.85
C TYR A 463 30.25 -4.69 -26.32
N GLY A 464 29.42 -5.35 -25.51
CA GLY A 464 29.46 -5.24 -24.05
C GLY A 464 28.99 -3.88 -23.52
N ASP A 465 28.19 -3.14 -24.31
CA ASP A 465 27.72 -1.80 -23.95
C ASP A 465 26.38 -1.87 -23.19
N ILE A 466 26.46 -1.77 -21.88
CA ILE A 466 25.30 -1.83 -20.98
C ILE A 466 24.35 -0.64 -21.15
N ASN A 467 24.87 0.55 -21.45
CA ASN A 467 24.05 1.74 -21.59
C ASN A 467 23.25 1.68 -22.89
N ALA A 468 23.89 1.27 -23.98
CA ALA A 468 23.20 1.02 -25.25
C ALA A 468 22.15 -0.08 -25.12
N ALA A 469 22.44 -1.19 -24.43
CA ALA A 469 21.46 -2.28 -24.21
C ALA A 469 20.23 -1.80 -23.41
N ARG A 470 20.43 -1.01 -22.34
CA ARG A 470 19.35 -0.44 -21.53
C ARG A 470 18.52 0.56 -22.32
N GLU A 471 19.14 1.42 -23.12
CA GLU A 471 18.45 2.41 -23.92
C GLU A 471 17.59 1.74 -25.00
N VAL A 472 18.11 0.74 -25.69
CA VAL A 472 17.38 -0.01 -26.70
C VAL A 472 16.16 -0.72 -26.10
N ILE A 473 16.30 -1.40 -24.96
CA ILE A 473 15.19 -2.06 -24.25
C ILE A 473 14.12 -1.04 -23.84
N ALA A 474 14.52 0.10 -23.30
CA ALA A 474 13.58 1.14 -22.92
C ALA A 474 12.81 1.72 -24.12
N GLN A 475 13.50 2.00 -25.22
CA GLN A 475 12.89 2.47 -26.46
C GLN A 475 11.97 1.41 -27.09
N HIS A 476 12.38 0.14 -27.06
CA HIS A 476 11.57 -0.97 -27.54
C HIS A 476 10.26 -1.13 -26.75
N ALA A 477 10.33 -1.04 -25.42
CA ALA A 477 9.15 -1.09 -24.56
C ALA A 477 8.19 0.09 -24.86
N LEU A 478 8.72 1.30 -25.01
CA LEU A 478 7.94 2.50 -25.36
C LEU A 478 7.23 2.35 -26.71
N HIS A 479 7.93 1.87 -27.72
CA HIS A 479 7.35 1.65 -29.06
C HIS A 479 6.31 0.53 -29.07
N SER A 480 6.56 -0.52 -28.29
CA SER A 480 5.61 -1.62 -28.09
C SER A 480 4.33 -1.13 -27.43
N LYS A 481 4.43 -0.35 -26.33
CA LYS A 481 3.28 0.31 -25.67
C LYS A 481 2.50 1.18 -26.66
N ALA A 482 3.19 2.04 -27.40
CA ALA A 482 2.55 2.92 -28.35
C ALA A 482 1.81 2.15 -29.49
N THR A 483 2.38 1.05 -29.95
CA THR A 483 1.75 0.16 -30.92
C THR A 483 0.48 -0.49 -30.35
N MET A 484 0.56 -0.99 -29.11
CA MET A 484 -0.56 -1.58 -28.39
C MET A 484 -1.68 -0.57 -28.14
N SER A 485 -1.33 0.65 -27.72
CA SER A 485 -2.29 1.74 -27.47
C SER A 485 -3.05 2.13 -28.76
N ARG A 486 -2.38 2.12 -29.91
CA ARG A 486 -3.03 2.31 -31.22
C ARG A 486 -4.00 1.18 -31.53
N ALA A 487 -3.62 -0.05 -31.28
CA ALA A 487 -4.47 -1.23 -31.50
C ALA A 487 -5.77 -1.17 -30.68
N LEU A 488 -5.70 -0.61 -29.47
CA LEU A 488 -6.83 -0.47 -28.56
C LEU A 488 -7.64 0.84 -28.75
N GLY A 489 -7.33 1.63 -29.78
CA GLY A 489 -8.06 2.84 -30.12
C GLY A 489 -7.77 4.07 -29.24
N LYS A 490 -6.70 4.04 -28.42
CA LYS A 490 -6.21 5.21 -27.69
C LYS A 490 -5.49 6.17 -28.64
N LYS A 491 -5.81 7.47 -28.59
CA LYS A 491 -4.97 8.51 -29.19
C LYS A 491 -3.64 8.54 -28.43
N SER A 492 -2.56 8.20 -29.12
CA SER A 492 -1.20 8.24 -28.57
C SER A 492 -0.89 9.60 -27.96
N ALA A 493 -0.47 9.61 -26.70
CA ALA A 493 0.08 10.77 -25.98
C ALA A 493 1.51 11.16 -26.47
N SER A 494 1.93 10.69 -27.63
CA SER A 494 3.25 10.97 -28.23
C SER A 494 3.16 11.92 -29.44
N ALA A 495 2.56 13.09 -29.25
CA ALA A 495 2.74 14.22 -30.16
C ALA A 495 2.69 15.51 -29.34
N ALA A 496 3.67 15.66 -28.45
CA ALA A 496 3.87 16.91 -27.77
C ALA A 496 5.21 17.47 -28.18
N LEU A 497 5.15 18.49 -29.01
CA LEU A 497 6.02 19.67 -29.05
C LEU A 497 5.55 20.59 -30.16
N ALA A 498 4.30 21.05 -30.04
CA ALA A 498 3.88 22.34 -30.59
C ALA A 498 3.00 22.99 -29.50
N PRO A 499 3.17 24.28 -29.19
CA PRO A 499 2.44 24.91 -28.09
C PRO A 499 0.95 24.97 -28.47
N ALA A 500 0.13 24.35 -27.62
CA ALA A 500 -1.31 24.45 -27.67
C ALA A 500 -1.74 25.89 -27.34
N PRO A 501 -2.81 26.42 -27.96
CA PRO A 501 -3.38 27.67 -27.52
C PRO A 501 -3.90 27.54 -26.10
N GLN A 502 -3.59 28.55 -25.28
CA GLN A 502 -4.00 28.60 -23.88
C GLN A 502 -5.54 28.53 -23.79
N PRO A 503 -6.11 27.65 -22.95
CA PRO A 503 -7.52 27.76 -22.63
C PRO A 503 -7.70 28.97 -21.71
N GLU A 504 -8.74 29.77 -21.98
CA GLU A 504 -9.17 30.81 -21.06
C GLU A 504 -9.38 30.23 -19.67
N PRO A 505 -8.94 30.94 -18.60
CA PRO A 505 -8.99 30.41 -17.26
C PRO A 505 -10.46 30.24 -16.83
N ALA A 506 -10.83 29.01 -16.53
CA ALA A 506 -12.05 28.75 -15.79
C ALA A 506 -11.96 29.49 -14.44
N ARG A 507 -12.90 30.40 -14.17
CA ARG A 507 -12.94 31.19 -12.95
C ARG A 507 -13.10 30.27 -11.76
N CYS A 508 -12.00 30.08 -11.00
CA CYS A 508 -11.99 29.44 -9.72
C CYS A 508 -12.90 30.20 -8.74
N PRO A 509 -13.73 29.51 -7.92
CA PRO A 509 -14.61 30.17 -6.93
C PRO A 509 -13.86 30.99 -5.88
N PHE A 510 -12.55 30.86 -5.78
CA PHE A 510 -11.68 31.62 -4.88
C PHE A 510 -11.15 32.96 -5.45
N ALA A 511 -11.56 33.36 -6.64
CA ALA A 511 -11.15 34.65 -7.25
C ALA A 511 -11.61 35.89 -6.49
N ALA A 512 -12.44 35.75 -5.47
CA ALA A 512 -12.86 36.88 -4.60
C ALA A 512 -11.85 37.23 -3.49
N MET A 513 -10.73 36.46 -3.36
CA MET A 513 -9.65 36.79 -2.40
C MET A 513 -8.38 37.38 -3.05
N ALA A 514 -8.43 37.70 -4.34
CA ALA A 514 -7.26 38.09 -5.13
C ALA A 514 -7.00 39.62 -5.17
N GLU A 515 -7.49 40.40 -4.22
CA GLU A 515 -7.15 41.85 -4.10
C GLU A 515 -6.27 42.12 -2.87
N GLN A 516 -5.25 41.31 -2.62
CA GLN A 516 -4.17 41.73 -1.76
C GLN A 516 -2.92 42.04 -2.63
N PRO A 517 -2.22 43.18 -2.39
CA PRO A 517 -1.05 43.51 -3.20
C PRO A 517 0.03 42.41 -3.07
N PRO A 518 0.84 42.22 -4.11
CA PRO A 518 1.92 41.25 -4.06
C PRO A 518 2.84 41.56 -2.89
N TYR A 519 3.12 40.57 -2.04
CA TYR A 519 3.99 40.75 -0.87
C TYR A 519 5.39 41.15 -1.32
N SER A 520 5.89 42.29 -0.84
CA SER A 520 7.24 42.75 -1.20
C SER A 520 8.28 42.02 -0.37
N HIS A 521 9.41 41.68 -0.98
CA HIS A 521 10.56 41.03 -0.32
C HIS A 521 11.39 42.00 0.55
N GLU A 522 11.03 43.25 0.64
CA GLU A 522 11.78 44.31 1.33
C GLU A 522 11.11 44.82 2.61
N LEU A 523 10.23 44.00 3.22
CA LEU A 523 9.62 44.35 4.50
C LEU A 523 10.70 44.32 5.60
N SER A 524 10.97 45.49 6.20
CA SER A 524 11.76 45.59 7.41
C SER A 524 10.99 44.97 8.58
N TRP A 525 11.67 44.11 9.35
CA TRP A 525 11.13 43.58 10.60
C TRP A 525 10.77 44.73 11.57
N PRO A 526 9.68 44.65 12.35
CA PRO A 526 9.42 45.58 13.41
C PRO A 526 10.60 45.70 14.37
N GLN A 527 10.87 46.88 14.88
CA GLN A 527 11.99 47.08 15.82
C GLN A 527 11.88 46.22 17.09
N GLU A 528 10.64 45.85 17.46
CA GLU A 528 10.34 45.02 18.61
C GLU A 528 10.69 43.52 18.34
N LEU A 529 10.66 43.08 17.09
CA LEU A 529 11.08 41.76 16.68
C LEU A 529 12.51 41.85 16.12
N GLN A 530 13.52 41.59 16.92
CA GLN A 530 14.89 41.46 16.45
C GLN A 530 14.95 40.57 15.20
N PRO A 531 15.75 40.88 14.17
CA PRO A 531 15.83 40.04 12.98
C PRO A 531 16.06 38.59 13.40
N PHE A 532 15.12 37.74 13.04
CA PHE A 532 15.20 36.31 13.31
C PHE A 532 16.38 35.79 12.48
N LYS A 533 17.48 35.47 13.14
CA LYS A 533 18.64 34.85 12.49
C LYS A 533 18.33 33.41 12.09
N VAL A 534 17.44 33.29 11.11
CA VAL A 534 16.89 32.01 10.64
C VAL A 534 17.91 31.24 9.85
N VAL A 535 18.96 31.84 9.39
CA VAL A 535 19.83 31.32 8.36
C VAL A 535 21.09 30.65 8.92
N ASP A 536 21.73 31.20 9.96
CA ASP A 536 23.07 30.80 10.32
C ASP A 536 23.25 29.96 11.59
N ASP A 537 22.37 30.06 12.59
CA ASP A 537 22.62 29.45 13.89
C ASP A 537 21.36 28.87 14.62
N GLY A 538 20.27 28.71 13.89
CA GLY A 538 18.99 28.28 14.47
C GLY A 538 18.29 29.37 15.28
N SER A 539 16.99 29.26 15.46
CA SER A 539 16.23 30.19 16.30
C SER A 539 16.65 30.03 17.76
N GLN A 540 17.21 31.03 18.34
CA GLN A 540 17.39 31.10 19.78
C GLN A 540 16.09 31.56 20.42
N GLY A 541 15.42 30.69 21.19
CA GLY A 541 14.22 31.01 21.90
C GLY A 541 12.91 30.56 21.23
N ASP A 542 11.80 31.20 21.61
CA ASP A 542 10.46 30.89 21.11
C ASP A 542 10.17 31.59 19.79
N PRO A 543 9.99 30.92 18.65
CA PRO A 543 9.86 31.55 17.34
C PRO A 543 8.44 32.02 16.99
N TYR A 544 7.43 31.75 17.81
CA TYR A 544 6.04 31.83 17.40
C TYR A 544 5.52 33.23 17.15
N GLU A 545 6.08 34.26 17.80
CA GLU A 545 5.73 35.65 17.50
C GLU A 545 6.21 36.07 16.13
N HIS A 546 7.41 35.64 15.75
CA HIS A 546 7.95 35.86 14.40
C HIS A 546 7.08 35.13 13.35
N TYR A 547 6.68 33.89 13.63
CA TYR A 547 5.84 33.14 12.72
C TYR A 547 4.46 33.80 12.54
N ARG A 548 3.87 34.34 13.61
CA ARG A 548 2.61 35.08 13.52
C ARG A 548 2.76 36.30 12.61
N TRP A 549 3.80 37.11 12.84
CA TRP A 549 4.09 38.24 12.01
C TRP A 549 4.27 37.86 10.54
N MET A 550 5.05 36.80 10.25
CA MET A 550 5.26 36.30 8.88
C MET A 550 3.94 35.89 8.22
N ARG A 551 3.07 35.13 8.90
CA ARG A 551 1.78 34.73 8.33
C ARG A 551 0.91 35.93 7.92
N GLU A 552 1.01 37.02 8.67
CA GLU A 552 0.19 38.20 8.46
C GLU A 552 0.75 39.15 7.40
N HIS A 553 2.07 39.35 7.40
CA HIS A 553 2.71 40.40 6.63
C HIS A 553 3.62 39.91 5.49
N ALA A 554 4.27 38.79 5.64
CA ALA A 554 5.21 38.20 4.67
C ALA A 554 5.11 36.69 4.61
N PRO A 555 3.99 36.11 4.13
CA PRO A 555 3.78 34.66 4.14
C PRO A 555 4.80 33.90 3.30
N VAL A 556 5.34 34.52 2.26
CA VAL A 556 6.51 34.07 1.51
C VAL A 556 7.62 35.11 1.70
N LEU A 557 8.60 34.76 2.52
CA LEU A 557 9.69 35.67 2.88
C LEU A 557 11.01 35.18 2.28
N ARG A 558 11.69 36.05 1.52
CA ARG A 558 13.07 35.81 1.04
C ARG A 558 14.07 36.36 2.06
N CYS A 559 15.01 35.55 2.49
CA CYS A 559 16.13 35.95 3.32
C CYS A 559 17.43 35.72 2.55
N GLN A 560 18.29 36.72 2.51
CA GLN A 560 19.64 36.59 1.97
C GLN A 560 20.56 35.98 3.03
N SER A 561 21.22 34.89 2.67
CA SER A 561 22.31 34.32 3.43
C SER A 561 23.66 34.72 2.78
N ALA A 562 24.73 34.47 3.49
CA ALA A 562 26.09 34.75 2.95
C ALA A 562 26.43 33.92 1.69
N THR A 563 25.73 32.80 1.49
CA THR A 563 26.00 31.81 0.43
C THR A 563 24.88 31.61 -0.56
N SER A 564 23.63 31.89 -0.18
CA SER A 564 22.45 31.67 -1.02
C SER A 564 21.18 32.35 -0.48
N ASP A 565 20.22 32.56 -1.35
CA ASP A 565 18.89 33.02 -0.94
C ASP A 565 18.08 31.83 -0.41
N VAL A 566 17.38 32.04 0.70
CA VAL A 566 16.46 31.07 1.32
C VAL A 566 15.07 31.67 1.41
N TRP A 567 14.09 30.90 0.99
CA TRP A 567 12.69 31.30 1.00
C TRP A 567 11.94 30.61 2.13
N PHE A 568 11.06 31.32 2.82
CA PHE A 568 10.26 30.78 3.92
C PHE A 568 8.78 30.84 3.57
N LEU A 569 8.08 29.70 3.71
CA LEU A 569 6.62 29.63 3.62
C LEU A 569 6.04 29.46 5.02
N SER A 570 5.12 30.34 5.42
CA SER A 570 4.63 30.43 6.79
C SER A 570 3.13 30.14 6.96
N ARG A 571 2.30 30.27 5.92
CA ARG A 571 0.85 29.97 5.94
C ARG A 571 0.58 28.48 5.74
N TYR A 572 -0.51 28.02 6.33
CA TYR A 572 -0.87 26.59 6.26
C TYR A 572 -1.02 26.09 4.83
N ASP A 573 -1.83 26.75 4.01
CA ASP A 573 -2.12 26.26 2.65
C ASP A 573 -0.87 26.21 1.76
N ASP A 574 0.00 27.21 1.86
CA ASP A 574 1.26 27.26 1.10
C ASP A 574 2.20 26.11 1.51
N VAL A 575 2.34 25.89 2.82
CA VAL A 575 3.15 24.80 3.38
C VAL A 575 2.55 23.45 3.03
N TRP A 576 1.22 23.32 3.15
CA TRP A 576 0.50 22.09 2.84
C TRP A 576 0.64 21.66 1.38
N GLN A 577 0.49 22.61 0.44
CA GLN A 577 0.68 22.33 -0.98
C GLN A 577 2.13 21.97 -1.31
N ALA A 578 3.09 22.73 -0.77
CA ALA A 578 4.51 22.50 -1.04
C ALA A 578 5.00 21.15 -0.50
N ILE A 579 4.63 20.76 0.72
CA ILE A 579 5.09 19.51 1.34
C ILE A 579 4.52 18.26 0.64
N ARG A 580 3.39 18.40 -0.04
CA ARG A 580 2.70 17.33 -0.76
C ARG A 580 3.06 17.24 -2.24
N ASN A 581 3.88 18.14 -2.75
CA ASN A 581 4.31 18.19 -4.14
C ASN A 581 5.83 18.00 -4.28
N PRO A 582 6.34 16.77 -4.11
CA PRO A 582 7.78 16.49 -4.18
C PRO A 582 8.34 16.69 -5.59
N LYS A 583 7.51 16.63 -6.65
CA LYS A 583 7.96 16.89 -8.02
C LYS A 583 8.41 18.34 -8.21
N LEU A 584 7.73 19.29 -7.56
CA LEU A 584 8.05 20.72 -7.63
C LEU A 584 8.96 21.14 -6.48
N PHE A 585 8.81 20.54 -5.30
CA PHE A 585 9.55 20.86 -4.08
C PHE A 585 10.31 19.62 -3.61
N SER A 586 11.48 19.38 -4.24
CA SER A 586 12.35 18.24 -3.98
C SER A 586 12.92 18.26 -2.56
N SER A 587 13.05 17.10 -1.93
CA SER A 587 13.75 16.91 -0.66
C SER A 587 15.27 16.85 -0.83
N GLU A 588 15.75 16.60 -2.04
CA GLU A 588 17.18 16.51 -2.38
C GLU A 588 17.79 17.92 -2.54
N VAL A 589 17.86 18.65 -1.42
CA VAL A 589 18.46 19.99 -1.38
C VAL A 589 19.95 19.94 -1.68
N VAL A 590 20.59 18.80 -1.43
CA VAL A 590 21.98 18.49 -1.82
C VAL A 590 21.95 17.21 -2.63
N SER A 591 22.44 17.26 -3.85
CA SER A 591 22.47 16.09 -4.75
C SER A 591 23.91 15.77 -5.18
N PRO A 592 24.40 14.51 -5.03
CA PRO A 592 23.72 13.42 -4.35
C PRO A 592 23.61 13.65 -2.83
N PRO A 593 22.60 13.09 -2.16
CA PRO A 593 22.51 13.16 -0.70
C PRO A 593 23.75 12.53 -0.06
N PRO A 594 24.37 13.20 0.94
CA PRO A 594 25.64 12.74 1.51
C PRO A 594 25.49 11.44 2.31
N LEU A 595 24.27 11.12 2.73
CA LEU A 595 23.92 9.99 3.61
C LEU A 595 22.56 9.42 3.27
N THR A 596 22.36 8.15 3.64
CA THR A 596 21.13 7.40 3.43
C THR A 596 20.08 7.74 4.51
N PHE A 597 19.72 9.02 4.58
CA PHE A 597 18.65 9.48 5.47
C PHE A 597 17.37 9.67 4.66
N LEU A 598 16.30 9.02 5.08
CA LEU A 598 15.00 9.05 4.39
C LEU A 598 14.54 10.46 4.04
N THR A 599 14.82 11.44 4.90
CA THR A 599 14.42 12.83 4.73
C THR A 599 15.17 13.58 3.62
N LEU A 600 16.23 12.99 3.07
CA LEU A 600 17.10 13.59 2.06
C LEU A 600 16.86 13.06 0.64
N TYR A 601 15.96 12.09 0.47
CA TYR A 601 15.70 11.43 -0.80
C TYR A 601 14.28 11.72 -1.29
N ASP A 602 14.12 11.77 -2.60
CA ASP A 602 12.83 11.68 -3.27
C ASP A 602 12.60 10.26 -3.81
N ALA A 603 11.42 10.01 -4.40
CA ALA A 603 11.16 8.75 -5.09
C ALA A 603 12.09 8.62 -6.32
N PRO A 604 12.58 7.43 -6.66
CA PRO A 604 12.20 6.11 -6.12
C PRO A 604 12.96 5.67 -4.87
N ASP A 605 14.12 6.27 -4.56
CA ASP A 605 15.00 5.82 -3.47
C ASP A 605 14.35 6.00 -2.09
N HIS A 606 13.67 7.13 -1.85
CA HIS A 606 12.88 7.32 -0.65
C HIS A 606 11.87 6.17 -0.46
N THR A 607 11.11 5.85 -1.51
CA THR A 607 10.06 4.83 -1.45
C THR A 607 10.65 3.45 -1.14
N ARG A 608 11.79 3.10 -1.74
CA ARG A 608 12.51 1.84 -1.50
C ARG A 608 12.95 1.72 -0.03
N LEU A 609 13.66 2.73 0.46
CA LEU A 609 14.18 2.75 1.83
C LEU A 609 13.05 2.77 2.88
N ARG A 610 12.00 3.55 2.61
CA ARG A 610 10.84 3.65 3.49
C ARG A 610 10.11 2.32 3.62
N LYS A 611 9.88 1.60 2.52
CA LYS A 611 9.27 0.26 2.54
C LYS A 611 10.02 -0.73 3.42
N ILE A 612 11.34 -0.60 3.51
CA ILE A 612 12.17 -1.45 4.39
C ILE A 612 11.94 -1.09 5.86
N ALA A 613 11.98 0.19 6.22
CA ALA A 613 11.88 0.61 7.62
C ALA A 613 10.45 0.55 8.19
N GLN A 614 9.45 0.81 7.36
CA GLN A 614 8.05 1.03 7.76
C GLN A 614 7.41 -0.12 8.55
N PRO A 615 7.56 -1.41 8.21
CA PRO A 615 6.91 -2.50 8.94
C PRO A 615 7.19 -2.48 10.44
N SER A 616 8.39 -2.06 10.83
CA SER A 616 8.82 -2.00 12.23
C SER A 616 8.19 -0.86 13.05
N PHE A 617 7.57 0.11 12.40
CA PHE A 617 6.88 1.25 13.02
C PHE A 617 5.35 1.14 12.97
N MET A 618 4.84 0.05 12.45
CA MET A 618 3.40 -0.18 12.47
C MET A 618 2.91 -0.39 13.91
N PRO A 619 1.71 0.07 14.27
CA PRO A 619 1.20 -0.05 15.65
C PRO A 619 1.31 -1.44 16.24
N LEU A 620 1.04 -2.50 15.47
CA LEU A 620 1.20 -3.89 15.93
C LEU A 620 2.66 -4.28 16.23
N ALA A 621 3.63 -3.67 15.56
CA ALA A 621 5.05 -3.92 15.79
C ALA A 621 5.56 -3.19 17.04
N ILE A 622 4.96 -2.05 17.41
CA ILE A 622 5.36 -1.25 18.57
C ILE A 622 4.58 -1.63 19.85
N GLU A 623 3.38 -2.22 19.73
CA GLU A 623 2.54 -2.63 20.88
C GLU A 623 3.31 -3.47 21.94
N PRO A 624 4.18 -4.43 21.57
CA PRO A 624 4.94 -5.21 22.55
C PRO A 624 5.87 -4.38 23.45
N PHE A 625 6.30 -3.20 23.02
CA PHE A 625 7.18 -2.32 23.79
C PHE A 625 6.43 -1.47 24.83
N ALA A 626 5.10 -1.33 24.73
CA ALA A 626 4.31 -0.44 25.56
C ALA A 626 4.50 -0.67 27.06
N ALA A 627 4.49 -1.94 27.50
CA ALA A 627 4.64 -2.31 28.92
C ALA A 627 6.03 -1.94 29.48
N GLU A 628 7.09 -2.11 28.68
CA GLU A 628 8.44 -1.73 29.09
C GLU A 628 8.62 -0.21 29.10
N ILE A 629 8.06 0.50 28.13
CA ILE A 629 8.04 1.97 28.11
C ILE A 629 7.31 2.49 29.35
N GLU A 630 6.14 1.95 29.71
CA GLU A 630 5.38 2.37 30.88
C GLU A 630 6.18 2.08 32.18
N ARG A 631 6.75 0.91 32.30
CA ARG A 631 7.58 0.54 33.48
C ARG A 631 8.76 1.50 33.66
N ARG A 632 9.49 1.83 32.59
CA ARG A 632 10.62 2.79 32.65
C ARG A 632 10.13 4.19 32.98
N ALA A 633 9.08 4.65 32.34
CA ALA A 633 8.48 5.96 32.61
C ALA A 633 8.00 6.09 34.05
N GLU A 634 7.45 5.01 34.66
CA GLU A 634 7.07 4.97 36.06
C GLU A 634 8.26 5.19 37.03
N VAL A 635 9.37 4.52 36.76
CA VAL A 635 10.59 4.69 37.59
C VAL A 635 11.10 6.13 37.51
N LEU A 636 11.11 6.71 36.30
CA LEU A 636 11.60 8.07 36.09
C LEU A 636 10.68 9.13 36.73
N ILE A 637 9.36 9.00 36.58
CA ILE A 637 8.41 9.97 37.16
C ILE A 637 8.40 9.88 38.69
N ASP A 638 8.52 8.66 39.27
CA ASP A 638 8.58 8.47 40.74
C ASP A 638 9.86 9.10 41.32
N ALA A 639 11.00 8.99 40.58
CA ALA A 639 12.24 9.66 40.99
C ALA A 639 12.11 11.19 40.99
N LEU A 640 11.46 11.78 39.96
CA LEU A 640 11.20 13.22 39.90
C LEU A 640 10.26 13.67 41.03
N ILE A 641 9.19 12.93 41.30
CA ILE A 641 8.23 13.24 42.37
C ILE A 641 8.95 13.18 43.73
N ALA A 642 9.78 12.18 43.98
CA ALA A 642 10.53 12.03 45.23
C ALA A 642 11.47 13.22 45.53
N LYS A 643 12.02 13.84 44.48
CA LYS A 643 12.83 15.08 44.58
C LYS A 643 12.00 16.36 44.67
N GLY A 644 10.69 16.30 44.46
CA GLY A 644 9.81 17.44 44.41
C GLY A 644 9.88 18.23 43.10
N GLY A 645 10.41 17.62 42.03
CA GLY A 645 10.62 18.17 40.69
C GLY A 645 12.08 18.01 40.22
N GLY A 646 12.42 18.64 39.15
CA GLY A 646 13.74 18.59 38.52
C GLY A 646 13.71 19.02 37.07
N ASP A 647 14.80 18.73 36.33
CA ASP A 647 14.87 18.92 34.91
C ASP A 647 14.20 17.76 34.16
N VAL A 648 13.01 18.00 33.63
CA VAL A 648 12.23 17.00 32.87
C VAL A 648 12.97 16.49 31.65
N VAL A 649 13.78 17.33 31.01
CA VAL A 649 14.53 16.93 29.79
C VAL A 649 15.58 15.90 30.15
N GLU A 650 16.46 16.24 31.07
CA GLU A 650 17.62 15.39 31.44
C GLU A 650 17.20 14.18 32.29
N GLU A 651 16.21 14.34 33.16
CA GLU A 651 15.88 13.32 34.17
C GLU A 651 14.70 12.43 33.78
N PHE A 652 13.96 12.77 32.72
CA PHE A 652 12.80 12.00 32.26
C PHE A 652 12.79 11.75 30.75
N ALA A 653 12.78 12.83 29.94
CA ALA A 653 12.49 12.69 28.52
C ALA A 653 13.63 12.01 27.73
N ILE A 654 14.88 12.43 27.95
CA ILE A 654 16.06 11.81 27.34
C ILE A 654 16.19 10.32 27.75
N PRO A 655 16.21 9.95 29.03
CA PRO A 655 16.33 8.56 29.43
C PRO A 655 15.21 7.68 28.86
N LEU A 656 13.97 8.18 28.81
CA LEU A 656 12.84 7.43 28.27
C LEU A 656 13.00 7.17 26.78
N SER A 657 13.25 8.23 25.99
CA SER A 657 13.31 8.13 24.53
C SER A 657 14.51 7.31 24.04
N ILE A 658 15.68 7.46 24.71
CA ILE A 658 16.86 6.65 24.37
C ILE A 658 16.61 5.19 24.66
N ALA A 659 16.10 4.86 25.84
CA ALA A 659 15.81 3.49 26.22
C ALA A 659 14.79 2.85 25.26
N THR A 660 13.78 3.60 24.83
CA THR A 660 12.77 3.11 23.90
C THR A 660 13.36 2.77 22.54
N ILE A 661 14.10 3.70 21.94
CA ILE A 661 14.68 3.46 20.60
C ILE A 661 15.82 2.42 20.66
N SER A 662 16.59 2.36 21.74
CA SER A 662 17.60 1.33 21.97
C SER A 662 16.98 -0.07 22.01
N ALA A 663 15.88 -0.23 22.74
CA ALA A 663 15.14 -1.49 22.80
C ALA A 663 14.58 -1.90 21.41
N MET A 664 14.09 -0.95 20.63
CA MET A 664 13.58 -1.25 19.27
C MET A 664 14.68 -1.67 18.28
N ILE A 665 15.91 -1.16 18.46
CA ILE A 665 17.07 -1.54 17.64
C ILE A 665 17.75 -2.79 18.21
N ASP A 666 17.43 -3.16 19.45
CA ASP A 666 18.06 -4.25 20.21
C ASP A 666 19.52 -3.95 20.57
N VAL A 667 19.74 -2.73 21.10
CA VAL A 667 21.01 -2.27 21.67
C VAL A 667 21.02 -2.56 23.17
N PRO A 668 22.13 -3.07 23.72
CA PRO A 668 22.26 -3.30 25.16
C PRO A 668 22.14 -2.00 25.99
N ASN A 669 21.49 -2.09 27.16
CA ASN A 669 21.25 -0.92 28.03
C ASN A 669 22.56 -0.25 28.49
N GLU A 670 23.64 -1.01 28.64
CA GLU A 670 24.98 -0.50 29.00
C GLU A 670 25.59 0.41 27.92
N ASP A 671 25.10 0.35 26.70
CA ASP A 671 25.57 1.18 25.59
C ASP A 671 24.71 2.44 25.35
N GLU A 672 23.59 2.65 26.07
CA GLU A 672 22.64 3.74 25.85
C GLU A 672 23.31 5.14 25.91
N GLU A 673 24.16 5.40 26.91
CA GLU A 673 24.89 6.69 27.01
C GLU A 673 25.86 6.91 25.85
N LYS A 674 26.55 5.88 25.44
CA LYS A 674 27.49 5.90 24.33
C LYS A 674 26.76 6.12 22.99
N MET A 675 25.59 5.50 22.82
CA MET A 675 24.74 5.69 21.66
C MET A 675 24.24 7.13 21.58
N LYS A 676 23.83 7.71 22.71
CA LYS A 676 23.45 9.14 22.77
C LYS A 676 24.59 10.05 22.34
N PHE A 677 25.76 9.88 22.92
CA PHE A 677 26.95 10.68 22.59
C PHE A 677 27.25 10.61 21.08
N TRP A 678 27.29 9.42 20.53
CA TRP A 678 27.54 9.24 19.09
C TRP A 678 26.44 9.82 18.20
N SER A 679 25.19 9.74 18.65
CA SER A 679 24.07 10.34 17.94
C SER A 679 24.22 11.86 17.83
N ASP A 680 24.51 12.55 18.95
CA ASP A 680 24.68 13.99 19.01
C ASP A 680 25.84 14.46 18.11
N GLU A 681 26.99 13.78 18.18
CA GLU A 681 28.16 14.04 17.36
C GLU A 681 27.87 13.78 15.87
N THR A 682 27.17 12.69 15.55
CA THR A 682 26.79 12.35 14.19
C THR A 682 25.84 13.40 13.60
N PHE A 683 24.93 13.90 14.40
CA PHE A 683 24.03 14.97 13.97
C PHE A 683 24.79 16.28 13.71
N SER A 684 25.78 16.61 14.55
CA SER A 684 26.69 17.74 14.37
C SER A 684 27.51 17.60 13.08
N TYR A 685 28.05 16.40 12.82
CA TYR A 685 28.76 16.08 11.58
C TYR A 685 27.88 16.34 10.33
N PHE A 686 26.61 15.94 10.37
CA PHE A 686 25.67 16.20 9.27
C PHE A 686 25.37 17.66 9.05
N GLY A 687 25.10 18.39 10.14
CA GLY A 687 24.88 19.82 10.07
C GLY A 687 26.06 20.55 9.42
N ARG A 688 27.26 20.07 9.69
CA ARG A 688 28.50 20.59 9.11
C ARG A 688 28.63 20.23 7.61
N LEU A 689 28.41 18.97 7.24
CA LEU A 689 28.43 18.55 5.84
C LEU A 689 27.41 19.33 4.99
N ALA A 690 26.20 19.50 5.49
CA ALA A 690 25.15 20.23 4.78
C ALA A 690 25.49 21.72 4.54
N ARG A 691 26.41 22.30 5.34
CA ARG A 691 26.88 23.70 5.20
C ARG A 691 28.23 23.82 4.52
N ASN A 692 28.84 22.70 4.14
CA ASN A 692 30.22 22.67 3.65
C ASN A 692 31.19 23.40 4.59
N ALA A 693 30.98 23.28 5.91
CA ALA A 693 31.79 23.95 6.93
C ALA A 693 32.98 23.10 7.36
N PRO A 694 34.14 23.70 7.66
CA PRO A 694 35.28 22.98 8.20
C PRO A 694 34.94 22.37 9.56
N GLY A 695 35.43 21.17 9.86
CA GLY A 695 35.24 20.50 11.14
C GLY A 695 36.47 20.43 11.99
N THR A 696 36.27 20.12 13.26
CA THR A 696 37.38 19.80 14.19
C THR A 696 37.88 18.36 13.98
N GLY A 697 37.17 17.52 13.21
CA GLY A 697 37.47 16.11 12.97
C GLY A 697 36.97 15.18 14.06
N THR A 698 36.54 15.66 15.22
CA THR A 698 36.04 14.84 16.32
C THR A 698 34.62 14.29 16.03
N ASP A 699 33.73 15.13 15.48
CA ASP A 699 32.39 14.77 15.07
C ASP A 699 32.40 13.67 13.98
N GLU A 700 33.32 13.77 13.01
CA GLU A 700 33.50 12.76 11.97
C GLU A 700 33.99 11.43 12.54
N GLN A 701 35.00 11.48 13.45
CA GLN A 701 35.51 10.28 14.11
C GLN A 701 34.39 9.58 14.92
N SER A 702 33.59 10.33 15.65
CA SER A 702 32.46 9.82 16.43
C SER A 702 31.40 9.19 15.52
N ALA A 703 31.06 9.82 14.39
CA ALA A 703 30.12 9.28 13.40
C ALA A 703 30.65 7.96 12.80
N MET A 704 31.94 7.88 12.46
CA MET A 704 32.53 6.65 11.94
C MET A 704 32.55 5.53 12.99
N ALA A 705 32.84 5.87 14.26
CA ALA A 705 32.77 4.91 15.37
C ALA A 705 31.33 4.39 15.57
N PHE A 706 30.34 5.27 15.44
CA PHE A 706 28.93 4.89 15.51
C PHE A 706 28.54 3.90 14.40
N PHE A 707 28.89 4.20 13.15
CA PHE A 707 28.64 3.31 12.03
C PHE A 707 29.36 1.95 12.16
N ALA A 708 30.57 1.93 12.70
CA ALA A 708 31.29 0.69 12.97
C ALA A 708 30.57 -0.17 14.03
N TYR A 709 30.14 0.45 15.13
CA TYR A 709 29.36 -0.21 16.18
C TYR A 709 28.06 -0.79 15.64
N LEU A 710 27.30 0.00 14.85
CA LEU A 710 26.04 -0.45 14.26
C LEU A 710 26.24 -1.62 13.31
N LYS A 711 27.32 -1.63 12.54
CA LYS A 711 27.66 -2.80 11.71
C LYS A 711 27.81 -4.06 12.52
N GLU A 712 28.64 -4.02 13.58
CA GLU A 712 28.87 -5.17 14.47
C GLU A 712 27.58 -5.59 15.19
N ALA A 713 26.76 -4.62 15.63
CA ALA A 713 25.48 -4.90 16.24
C ALA A 713 24.55 -5.62 15.24
N MET A 714 24.39 -5.12 14.01
CA MET A 714 23.58 -5.75 12.99
C MET A 714 24.05 -7.16 12.62
N GLU A 715 25.35 -7.43 12.60
CA GLU A 715 25.86 -8.79 12.37
C GLU A 715 25.44 -9.73 13.50
N ARG A 716 25.51 -9.31 14.77
CA ARG A 716 25.02 -10.09 15.91
C ARG A 716 23.50 -10.34 15.81
N LEU A 717 22.73 -9.31 15.46
CA LEU A 717 21.27 -9.37 15.33
C LEU A 717 20.80 -10.27 14.18
N TYR A 718 21.56 -10.30 13.10
CA TYR A 718 21.33 -11.24 12.01
C TYR A 718 21.53 -12.70 12.46
N LEU A 719 22.65 -12.98 13.13
CA LEU A 719 22.97 -14.31 13.62
C LEU A 719 22.00 -14.82 14.69
N SER A 720 21.48 -13.93 15.54
CA SER A 720 20.47 -14.25 16.55
C SER A 720 19.04 -14.31 16.01
N ASN A 721 18.84 -14.01 14.73
CA ASN A 721 17.53 -13.88 14.09
C ASN A 721 16.59 -12.91 14.84
N SER A 722 17.14 -11.80 15.33
CA SER A 722 16.39 -10.79 16.08
C SER A 722 15.22 -10.23 15.25
N GLN A 723 14.07 -10.07 15.90
CA GLN A 723 12.86 -9.46 15.28
C GLN A 723 12.81 -7.94 15.47
N SER A 724 13.84 -7.35 16.05
CA SER A 724 14.00 -5.91 16.19
C SER A 724 14.14 -5.19 14.84
N ILE A 725 14.01 -3.86 14.84
CA ILE A 725 14.30 -3.03 13.63
C ILE A 725 15.74 -3.26 13.16
N GLY A 726 16.71 -3.30 14.10
CA GLY A 726 18.11 -3.59 13.77
C GLY A 726 18.29 -4.95 13.08
N GLY A 727 17.61 -5.98 13.59
CA GLY A 727 17.59 -7.33 13.00
C GLY A 727 16.93 -7.34 11.62
N HIS A 728 15.86 -6.59 11.44
CA HIS A 728 15.19 -6.46 10.14
C HIS A 728 16.10 -5.76 9.10
N ILE A 729 16.71 -4.65 9.44
CA ILE A 729 17.67 -3.94 8.56
C ILE A 729 18.87 -4.86 8.25
N ALA A 730 19.35 -5.61 9.23
CA ALA A 730 20.45 -6.57 9.05
C ALA A 730 20.09 -7.69 8.04
N ARG A 731 18.88 -8.23 8.10
CA ARG A 731 18.37 -9.20 7.09
C ARG A 731 18.34 -8.58 5.69
N MET A 732 17.76 -7.39 5.53
CA MET A 732 17.70 -6.68 4.24
C MET A 732 19.10 -6.43 3.66
N TRP A 733 20.08 -6.13 4.52
CA TRP A 733 21.48 -6.04 4.11
C TRP A 733 22.05 -7.39 3.63
N LYS A 734 21.89 -8.46 4.41
CA LYS A 734 22.42 -9.79 4.06
C LYS A 734 21.71 -10.40 2.84
N GLU A 735 20.48 -10.04 2.57
CA GLU A 735 19.71 -10.41 1.38
C GLU A 735 20.04 -9.54 0.15
N GLY A 736 20.88 -8.52 0.29
CA GLY A 736 21.32 -7.65 -0.80
C GLY A 736 20.31 -6.58 -1.22
N LEU A 737 19.25 -6.36 -0.43
CA LEU A 737 18.27 -5.29 -0.64
C LEU A 737 18.78 -3.92 -0.15
N LEU A 738 19.75 -3.93 0.76
CA LEU A 738 20.52 -2.78 1.21
C LEU A 738 22.01 -3.06 1.05
N SER A 739 22.77 -2.06 0.64
CA SER A 739 24.23 -2.08 0.79
C SER A 739 24.63 -1.95 2.27
N GLU A 740 25.86 -2.33 2.62
CA GLU A 740 26.38 -2.13 3.98
C GLU A 740 26.29 -0.67 4.42
N LYS A 741 26.60 0.26 3.51
CA LYS A 741 26.51 1.70 3.78
C LYS A 741 25.07 2.09 4.12
N GLU A 742 24.13 1.74 3.27
CA GLU A 742 22.70 2.06 3.48
C GLU A 742 22.17 1.49 4.78
N ALA A 743 22.52 0.26 5.11
CA ALA A 743 22.05 -0.39 6.33
C ALA A 743 22.55 0.33 7.60
N LYS A 744 23.86 0.67 7.66
CA LYS A 744 24.44 1.40 8.78
C LYS A 744 23.83 2.79 8.94
N GLU A 745 23.72 3.52 7.85
CA GLU A 745 23.22 4.89 7.85
C GLU A 745 21.71 4.94 8.13
N LEU A 746 20.93 3.97 7.62
CA LEU A 746 19.50 3.86 7.92
C LEU A 746 19.27 3.51 9.40
N CYS A 747 20.06 2.60 9.97
CA CYS A 747 19.98 2.23 11.38
C CYS A 747 20.34 3.43 12.28
N ALA A 748 21.42 4.17 11.95
CA ALA A 748 21.80 5.39 12.63
C ALA A 748 20.69 6.47 12.53
N PHE A 749 20.12 6.64 11.34
CA PHE A 749 19.01 7.57 11.12
C PHE A 749 17.81 7.26 12.01
N VAL A 750 17.40 6.00 12.09
CA VAL A 750 16.30 5.56 12.94
C VAL A 750 16.58 5.91 14.41
N PHE A 751 17.78 5.64 14.90
CA PHE A 751 18.17 5.97 16.27
C PHE A 751 18.11 7.49 16.51
N ILE A 752 18.79 8.28 15.69
CA ILE A 752 18.88 9.75 15.83
C ILE A 752 17.50 10.39 15.76
N ALA A 753 16.69 10.01 14.76
CA ALA A 753 15.37 10.57 14.55
C ALA A 753 14.40 10.18 15.68
N GLY A 754 14.59 9.00 16.29
CA GLY A 754 13.70 8.44 17.31
C GLY A 754 13.83 9.08 18.67
N HIS A 755 15.05 9.46 19.12
CA HIS A 755 15.21 9.96 20.47
C HIS A 755 15.09 11.50 20.57
N ASP A 756 15.79 12.28 19.74
CA ASP A 756 15.82 13.75 19.86
C ASP A 756 14.42 14.38 19.76
N THR A 757 13.66 13.95 18.75
CA THR A 757 12.36 14.54 18.48
C THR A 757 11.33 14.18 19.54
N THR A 758 11.37 12.94 20.02
CA THR A 758 10.46 12.44 21.06
C THR A 758 10.76 13.08 22.41
N THR A 759 12.05 13.26 22.76
CA THR A 759 12.48 14.00 23.94
C THR A 759 11.81 15.38 24.01
N ILE A 760 11.87 16.15 22.92
CA ILE A 760 11.26 17.48 22.86
C ILE A 760 9.74 17.40 22.97
N LEU A 761 9.09 16.43 22.35
CA LEU A 761 7.63 16.28 22.40
C LEU A 761 7.16 15.97 23.83
N VAL A 762 7.83 15.05 24.53
CA VAL A 762 7.55 14.71 25.92
C VAL A 762 7.79 15.92 26.83
N ALA A 763 8.92 16.63 26.69
CA ALA A 763 9.19 17.85 27.46
C ALA A 763 8.13 18.94 27.22
N ASN A 764 7.65 19.10 25.99
CA ASN A 764 6.55 20.02 25.67
C ASN A 764 5.23 19.57 26.30
N ALA A 765 4.95 18.28 26.46
CA ALA A 765 3.78 17.80 27.19
C ALA A 765 3.84 18.21 28.68
N PHE A 766 4.97 18.04 29.33
CA PHE A 766 5.17 18.52 30.71
C PHE A 766 5.04 20.04 30.83
N ARG A 767 5.58 20.79 29.85
CA ARG A 767 5.42 22.24 29.78
C ARG A 767 3.94 22.63 29.69
N MET A 768 3.17 21.97 28.83
CA MET A 768 1.74 22.26 28.70
C MET A 768 0.96 21.96 29.97
N PHE A 769 1.32 20.90 30.69
CA PHE A 769 0.74 20.66 32.03
C PHE A 769 1.09 21.77 33.02
N ALA A 770 2.33 22.26 33.02
CA ALA A 770 2.78 23.32 33.93
C ALA A 770 2.13 24.68 33.59
N GLU A 771 1.90 24.98 32.30
CA GLU A 771 1.19 26.16 31.82
C GLU A 771 -0.35 26.05 31.99
N HIS A 772 -0.91 24.81 31.98
CA HIS A 772 -2.33 24.50 32.07
C HIS A 772 -2.62 23.41 33.13
N PRO A 773 -2.34 23.67 34.43
CA PRO A 773 -2.38 22.63 35.46
C PRO A 773 -3.76 21.99 35.67
N HIS A 774 -4.85 22.64 35.27
CA HIS A 774 -6.21 22.08 35.33
C HIS A 774 -6.38 20.84 34.42
N LEU A 775 -5.53 20.68 33.40
CA LEU A 775 -5.60 19.53 32.50
C LEU A 775 -5.11 18.23 33.16
N VAL A 776 -4.26 18.30 34.19
CA VAL A 776 -3.87 17.12 34.98
C VAL A 776 -5.10 16.46 35.60
N GLN A 777 -5.98 17.28 36.24
CA GLN A 777 -7.21 16.75 36.85
C GLN A 777 -8.21 16.29 35.80
N ARG A 778 -8.37 17.04 34.70
CA ARG A 778 -9.28 16.68 33.62
C ARG A 778 -8.94 15.35 32.99
N ILE A 779 -7.64 15.08 32.71
CA ILE A 779 -7.19 13.81 32.11
C ILE A 779 -7.29 12.67 33.13
N ARG A 780 -7.07 12.94 34.43
CA ARG A 780 -7.31 11.96 35.50
C ARG A 780 -8.75 11.50 35.54
N GLU A 781 -9.69 12.42 35.36
CA GLU A 781 -11.15 12.15 35.38
C GLU A 781 -11.62 11.49 34.07
N ASN A 782 -11.01 11.83 32.95
CA ASN A 782 -11.32 11.25 31.64
C ASN A 782 -10.04 10.95 30.86
N GLU A 783 -9.56 9.71 30.97
CA GLU A 783 -8.31 9.28 30.35
C GLU A 783 -8.29 9.40 28.82
N ALA A 784 -9.47 9.41 28.17
CA ALA A 784 -9.57 9.62 26.73
C ALA A 784 -9.14 11.03 26.27
N ASP A 785 -9.11 12.00 27.17
CA ASP A 785 -8.60 13.35 26.87
C ASP A 785 -7.07 13.37 26.78
N ALA A 786 -6.35 12.32 27.21
CA ALA A 786 -4.91 12.22 27.04
C ALA A 786 -4.50 12.16 25.54
N ASP A 787 -5.24 11.44 24.70
CA ASP A 787 -4.99 11.38 23.27
C ASP A 787 -5.18 12.75 22.61
N LYS A 788 -6.27 13.48 22.97
CA LYS A 788 -6.50 14.84 22.48
C LYS A 788 -5.40 15.82 22.94
N PHE A 789 -4.93 15.64 24.19
CA PHE A 789 -3.84 16.44 24.73
C PHE A 789 -2.55 16.25 23.91
N VAL A 790 -2.16 15.02 23.65
CA VAL A 790 -0.93 14.70 22.89
C VAL A 790 -1.02 15.26 21.45
N GLU A 791 -2.17 15.14 20.79
CA GLU A 791 -2.38 15.72 19.44
C GLU A 791 -2.27 17.24 19.46
N GLU A 792 -2.86 17.89 20.45
CA GLU A 792 -2.78 19.34 20.54
C GLU A 792 -1.38 19.84 20.94
N VAL A 793 -0.64 19.07 21.77
CA VAL A 793 0.79 19.35 22.04
C VAL A 793 1.58 19.28 20.76
N ALA A 794 1.41 18.22 19.96
CA ALA A 794 2.10 18.04 18.69
C ALA A 794 1.77 19.15 17.69
N ARG A 795 0.53 19.65 17.65
CA ARG A 795 0.14 20.79 16.84
C ARG A 795 0.73 22.10 17.37
N TYR A 796 0.50 22.39 18.65
CA TYR A 796 0.77 23.70 19.25
C TYR A 796 2.26 23.94 19.54
N ARG A 797 2.97 22.88 19.96
CA ARG A 797 4.40 22.89 20.29
C ARG A 797 5.13 21.76 19.53
N GLY A 798 4.86 21.62 18.23
CA GLY A 798 5.52 20.61 17.40
C GLY A 798 7.04 20.72 17.46
N THR A 799 7.72 19.59 17.51
CA THR A 799 9.16 19.48 17.63
C THR A 799 9.88 20.00 16.40
N VAL A 800 9.46 19.52 15.22
CA VAL A 800 10.05 19.91 13.94
C VAL A 800 9.43 21.25 13.50
N GLN A 801 10.23 22.29 13.56
CA GLN A 801 9.79 23.64 13.23
C GLN A 801 9.66 23.85 11.72
N ARG A 802 10.56 23.25 10.95
CA ARG A 802 10.66 23.47 9.51
C ARG A 802 11.31 22.29 8.81
N VAL A 803 10.97 22.12 7.53
CA VAL A 803 11.65 21.20 6.61
C VAL A 803 12.11 21.95 5.38
N SER A 804 13.18 21.45 4.76
CA SER A 804 13.78 22.08 3.58
C SER A 804 13.29 21.41 2.31
N ARG A 805 13.15 22.22 1.27
CA ARG A 805 12.89 21.76 -0.11
C ARG A 805 13.70 22.58 -1.09
N MET A 806 13.85 22.09 -2.29
CA MET A 806 14.41 22.83 -3.42
C MET A 806 13.43 22.80 -4.59
N THR A 807 13.18 23.95 -5.21
CA THR A 807 12.31 24.01 -6.39
C THR A 807 13.00 23.37 -7.59
N THR A 808 12.32 22.43 -8.25
CA THR A 808 12.84 21.73 -9.44
C THR A 808 12.65 22.56 -10.71
N GLU A 809 11.72 23.50 -10.70
CA GLU A 809 11.46 24.49 -11.76
C GLU A 809 11.01 25.82 -11.14
N ALA A 810 10.93 26.87 -11.95
CA ALA A 810 10.42 28.15 -11.49
C ALA A 810 8.91 28.03 -11.19
N THR A 811 8.48 28.57 -10.06
CA THR A 811 7.08 28.45 -9.61
C THR A 811 6.63 29.71 -8.87
N THR A 812 5.31 29.82 -8.69
CA THR A 812 4.72 30.96 -7.96
C THR A 812 3.98 30.43 -6.73
N VAL A 813 4.29 30.97 -5.54
CA VAL A 813 3.62 30.65 -4.28
C VAL A 813 3.06 31.93 -3.68
N ALA A 814 1.78 31.96 -3.38
CA ALA A 814 1.06 33.14 -2.86
C ALA A 814 1.36 34.45 -3.64
N GLY A 815 1.50 34.37 -4.96
CA GLY A 815 1.81 35.50 -5.84
C GLY A 815 3.28 35.89 -5.90
N VAL A 816 4.19 35.17 -5.22
CA VAL A 816 5.64 35.42 -5.23
C VAL A 816 6.33 34.38 -6.12
N GLU A 817 7.13 34.83 -7.08
CA GLU A 817 7.91 33.97 -7.96
C GLU A 817 9.16 33.40 -7.23
N LEU A 818 9.29 32.10 -7.25
CA LEU A 818 10.45 31.36 -6.77
C LEU A 818 11.20 30.82 -7.99
N PRO A 819 12.51 31.09 -8.14
CA PRO A 819 13.28 30.55 -9.26
C PRO A 819 13.51 29.05 -9.09
N LYS A 820 13.85 28.36 -10.19
CA LYS A 820 14.36 26.98 -10.15
C LYS A 820 15.63 26.93 -9.26
N GLY A 821 15.73 25.91 -8.42
CA GLY A 821 16.85 25.73 -7.49
C GLY A 821 16.75 26.59 -6.23
N ALA A 822 15.61 27.26 -5.99
CA ALA A 822 15.40 27.99 -4.75
C ALA A 822 15.33 27.04 -3.55
N VAL A 823 16.08 27.33 -2.50
CA VAL A 823 15.98 26.64 -1.22
C VAL A 823 14.78 27.20 -0.46
N VAL A 824 13.80 26.36 -0.18
CA VAL A 824 12.54 26.73 0.48
C VAL A 824 12.45 26.07 1.84
N ARG A 825 12.17 26.85 2.88
CA ARG A 825 11.90 26.39 4.25
C ARG A 825 10.40 26.40 4.51
N LEU A 826 9.81 25.24 4.68
CA LEU A 826 8.42 25.07 5.00
C LEU A 826 8.25 25.12 6.52
N LEU A 827 7.63 26.18 7.06
CA LEU A 827 7.51 26.41 8.50
C LEU A 827 6.31 25.65 9.05
N LEU A 828 6.49 24.38 9.41
CA LEU A 828 5.44 23.47 9.89
C LEU A 828 4.76 24.02 11.16
N SER A 829 5.56 24.49 12.12
CA SER A 829 5.03 25.01 13.39
C SER A 829 4.32 26.37 13.23
N SER A 830 4.71 27.15 12.22
CA SER A 830 3.95 28.34 11.82
C SER A 830 2.58 27.94 11.25
N ALA A 831 2.57 27.05 10.28
CA ALA A 831 1.36 26.55 9.64
C ALA A 831 0.37 25.94 10.65
N ASN A 832 0.86 25.19 11.63
CA ASN A 832 0.05 24.60 12.70
C ASN A 832 -0.67 25.65 13.58
N ARG A 833 -0.23 26.90 13.57
CA ARG A 833 -0.87 28.01 14.32
C ARG A 833 -1.60 28.98 13.42
N ASP A 834 -1.75 28.69 12.14
CA ASP A 834 -2.48 29.56 11.22
C ASP A 834 -3.97 29.54 11.55
N SER A 835 -4.52 30.71 11.90
CA SER A 835 -5.93 30.88 12.26
C SER A 835 -6.90 30.65 11.09
N ARG A 836 -6.39 30.63 9.84
CA ARG A 836 -7.17 30.31 8.64
C ARG A 836 -7.54 28.83 8.61
N LYS A 837 -6.69 27.97 9.17
CA LYS A 837 -6.92 26.52 9.30
C LYS A 837 -7.45 26.15 10.68
N PHE A 838 -6.82 26.64 11.74
CA PHE A 838 -7.14 26.30 13.12
C PHE A 838 -7.69 27.54 13.84
N ALA A 839 -8.98 27.64 14.04
CA ALA A 839 -9.59 28.80 14.71
C ALA A 839 -8.90 29.08 16.05
N ALA A 840 -8.46 30.34 16.29
CA ALA A 840 -7.60 30.70 17.42
C ALA A 840 -6.33 29.84 17.54
N GLY A 841 -5.63 29.61 16.41
CA GLY A 841 -4.48 28.69 16.29
C GLY A 841 -3.34 28.93 17.29
N ASP A 842 -3.17 30.17 17.76
CA ASP A 842 -2.17 30.56 18.77
C ASP A 842 -2.61 30.31 20.23
N THR A 843 -3.72 29.59 20.47
CA THR A 843 -4.13 29.14 21.81
C THR A 843 -4.06 27.63 21.91
N PHE A 844 -3.67 27.11 23.09
CA PHE A 844 -3.70 25.70 23.41
C PHE A 844 -5.10 25.28 23.84
N ASN A 845 -5.69 24.30 23.16
CA ASN A 845 -7.03 23.81 23.43
C ASN A 845 -7.22 22.36 23.00
N ILE A 846 -7.33 21.43 23.96
CA ILE A 846 -7.46 19.99 23.70
C ILE A 846 -8.81 19.57 23.11
N ASP A 847 -9.81 20.45 23.09
CA ASP A 847 -11.11 20.20 22.46
C ASP A 847 -11.16 20.67 20.98
N ARG A 848 -10.04 21.15 20.48
CA ARG A 848 -9.90 21.56 19.09
C ARG A 848 -9.90 20.34 18.18
N ASP A 849 -10.50 20.46 16.99
CA ASP A 849 -10.19 19.58 15.88
C ASP A 849 -8.76 19.85 15.38
N THR A 850 -7.87 18.89 15.62
CA THR A 850 -6.46 18.95 15.21
C THR A 850 -6.21 18.30 13.86
N THR A 851 -7.25 17.82 13.16
CA THR A 851 -7.12 17.14 11.88
C THR A 851 -6.34 17.96 10.87
N GLY A 852 -5.34 17.34 10.27
CA GLY A 852 -4.47 17.97 9.29
C GLY A 852 -3.33 18.79 9.87
N HIS A 853 -3.06 18.74 11.19
CA HIS A 853 -1.88 19.41 11.72
C HIS A 853 -0.58 18.79 11.16
N LEU A 854 0.46 19.62 11.04
CA LEU A 854 1.75 19.26 10.46
C LEU A 854 2.82 18.93 11.51
N GLY A 855 2.44 18.64 12.75
CA GLY A 855 3.40 18.32 13.82
C GLY A 855 4.25 17.08 13.55
N PHE A 856 3.75 16.18 12.71
CA PHE A 856 4.46 14.99 12.19
C PHE A 856 4.73 15.08 10.69
N GLY A 857 4.72 16.29 10.11
CA GLY A 857 4.85 16.49 8.67
C GLY A 857 3.62 15.98 7.89
N ASN A 858 3.77 15.93 6.58
CA ASN A 858 2.78 15.39 5.65
C ASN A 858 3.45 14.92 4.35
N GLY A 859 2.69 14.28 3.44
CA GLY A 859 3.21 13.78 2.19
C GLY A 859 4.08 12.55 2.35
N MET A 860 4.92 12.30 1.37
CA MET A 860 5.79 11.11 1.34
C MET A 860 6.75 11.03 2.53
N HIS A 861 7.12 12.16 3.12
CA HIS A 861 7.99 12.26 4.29
C HIS A 861 7.23 12.39 5.62
N LYS A 862 5.94 12.04 5.68
CA LYS A 862 5.24 11.98 6.97
C LYS A 862 6.01 11.10 7.94
N CYS A 863 6.07 11.53 9.21
CA CYS A 863 6.88 10.88 10.24
C CYS A 863 6.59 9.38 10.33
N LEU A 864 7.62 8.58 10.09
CA LEU A 864 7.56 7.12 10.21
C LEU A 864 7.36 6.66 11.66
N GLY A 865 8.04 7.35 12.60
CA GLY A 865 7.99 7.09 14.04
C GLY A 865 6.78 7.69 14.77
N GLN A 866 5.83 8.32 14.06
CA GLN A 866 4.66 8.95 14.69
C GLN A 866 3.92 8.05 15.69
N PRO A 867 3.63 6.76 15.39
CA PRO A 867 2.94 5.89 16.34
C PRO A 867 3.73 5.69 17.64
N LEU A 868 5.06 5.55 17.54
CA LEU A 868 5.93 5.37 18.71
C LEU A 868 6.02 6.65 19.54
N ALA A 869 6.30 7.78 18.93
CA ALA A 869 6.41 9.07 19.63
C ALA A 869 5.10 9.44 20.35
N LYS A 870 3.95 9.14 19.74
CA LYS A 870 2.65 9.30 20.39
C LYS A 870 2.46 8.34 21.55
N LEU A 871 2.85 7.08 21.41
CA LEU A 871 2.76 6.09 22.50
C LEU A 871 3.58 6.52 23.73
N GLU A 872 4.83 6.92 23.52
CA GLU A 872 5.70 7.39 24.60
C GLU A 872 5.11 8.62 25.31
N THR A 873 4.69 9.61 24.53
CA THR A 873 4.10 10.86 25.06
C THR A 873 2.77 10.60 25.76
N LEU A 874 1.96 9.67 25.26
CA LEU A 874 0.68 9.29 25.86
C LEU A 874 0.88 8.59 27.20
N ILE A 875 1.85 7.66 27.27
CA ILE A 875 2.23 7.00 28.53
C ILE A 875 2.70 8.03 29.55
N ALA A 876 3.62 8.92 29.17
CA ALA A 876 4.07 10.01 30.04
C ALA A 876 2.91 10.90 30.53
N THR A 877 2.00 11.28 29.62
CA THR A 877 0.81 12.09 29.90
C THR A 877 -0.10 11.41 30.94
N ARG A 878 -0.39 10.13 30.75
CA ARG A 878 -1.23 9.35 31.67
C ARG A 878 -0.59 9.16 33.03
N LEU A 879 0.73 8.96 33.08
CA LEU A 879 1.47 8.84 34.34
C LEU A 879 1.47 10.16 35.12
N VAL A 880 1.70 11.29 34.45
CA VAL A 880 1.58 12.60 35.08
C VAL A 880 0.17 12.80 35.64
N ALA A 881 -0.86 12.51 34.84
CA ALA A 881 -2.25 12.63 35.30
C ALA A 881 -2.56 11.73 36.51
N ARG A 882 -2.03 10.52 36.55
CA ARG A 882 -2.27 9.56 37.65
C ARG A 882 -1.50 9.90 38.92
N LYS A 883 -0.22 10.30 38.82
CA LYS A 883 0.72 10.35 39.95
C LYS A 883 1.01 11.77 40.48
N VAL A 884 0.87 12.81 39.65
CA VAL A 884 1.23 14.20 40.00
C VAL A 884 -0.02 14.97 40.44
N SER A 885 -0.03 15.45 41.67
CA SER A 885 -1.14 16.25 42.19
C SER A 885 -1.06 17.74 41.77
N ALA A 886 0.15 18.27 41.59
CA ALA A 886 0.39 19.62 41.13
C ALA A 886 1.71 19.69 40.34
N ILE A 887 1.70 20.48 39.24
CA ILE A 887 2.87 20.76 38.42
C ILE A 887 2.93 22.26 38.10
N ALA A 888 4.13 22.83 38.21
CA ALA A 888 4.39 24.21 37.81
C ALA A 888 5.83 24.35 37.30
N LEU A 889 6.07 25.32 36.42
CA LEU A 889 7.44 25.69 36.03
C LEU A 889 8.19 26.25 37.25
N ASP A 890 9.48 25.99 37.35
CA ASP A 890 10.32 26.61 38.39
C ASP A 890 10.66 28.04 37.96
N PRO A 891 10.16 29.07 38.65
CA PRO A 891 10.40 30.46 38.26
C PRO A 891 11.86 30.90 38.42
N ALA A 892 12.68 30.14 39.18
CA ALA A 892 14.10 30.41 39.35
C ALA A 892 14.95 29.89 38.18
N GLN A 893 14.40 29.02 37.35
CA GLN A 893 15.07 28.39 36.22
C GLN A 893 14.32 28.71 34.91
N PRO A 894 14.76 29.65 34.11
CA PRO A 894 14.13 29.96 32.84
C PRO A 894 14.24 28.76 31.87
N ILE A 895 13.26 28.63 30.98
CA ILE A 895 13.33 27.59 29.92
C ILE A 895 14.51 27.92 29.01
N GLU A 896 15.47 27.02 28.96
CA GLU A 896 16.53 27.06 27.97
C GLU A 896 16.11 26.26 26.75
N TYR A 897 16.39 26.82 25.57
CA TYR A 897 16.06 26.17 24.31
C TYR A 897 17.28 25.48 23.70
N VAL A 898 17.06 24.41 22.95
CA VAL A 898 18.10 23.70 22.22
C VAL A 898 18.93 24.70 21.42
N ARG A 899 20.22 24.76 21.72
CA ARG A 899 21.20 25.61 21.02
C ARG A 899 22.00 24.78 20.03
N GLY A 900 22.38 25.36 18.93
CA GLY A 900 23.37 24.82 18.02
C GLY A 900 22.81 24.40 16.67
N ASN A 901 23.53 23.51 16.02
CA ASN A 901 23.44 23.16 14.60
C ASN A 901 22.11 22.53 14.14
N ASN A 902 21.14 22.39 15.03
CA ASN A 902 19.86 21.79 14.69
C ASN A 902 18.90 22.82 14.05
N LEU A 903 19.02 23.00 12.75
CA LEU A 903 18.20 23.92 11.95
C LEU A 903 16.73 23.49 11.85
N THR A 904 16.37 22.33 12.34
CA THR A 904 15.06 21.70 12.12
C THR A 904 14.21 21.64 13.38
N ASN A 905 14.80 21.21 14.51
CA ASN A 905 14.10 21.01 15.77
C ASN A 905 14.20 22.22 16.69
N SER A 906 13.16 22.47 17.46
CA SER A 906 13.18 23.49 18.52
C SER A 906 12.30 23.05 19.68
N GLY A 907 12.87 23.17 20.90
CA GLY A 907 12.18 22.85 22.14
C GLY A 907 13.07 23.12 23.33
N PRO A 908 12.61 22.79 24.54
CA PRO A 908 13.42 22.95 25.74
C PRO A 908 14.70 22.09 25.67
N ALA A 909 15.85 22.70 25.93
CA ALA A 909 17.09 22.00 26.26
C ALA A 909 17.08 21.62 27.76
N HIS A 910 16.53 22.53 28.58
CA HIS A 910 16.28 22.31 30.02
C HIS A 910 14.87 22.82 30.37
N LEU A 911 14.13 22.02 31.12
CA LEU A 911 12.79 22.35 31.58
C LEU A 911 12.63 21.95 33.06
N PHE A 912 12.84 22.91 33.94
CA PHE A 912 12.70 22.66 35.37
C PHE A 912 11.25 22.82 35.81
N VAL A 913 10.74 21.79 36.45
CA VAL A 913 9.39 21.78 37.03
C VAL A 913 9.42 21.46 38.54
N LYS A 914 8.43 21.96 39.24
CA LYS A 914 8.10 21.58 40.63
C LYS A 914 6.91 20.64 40.57
N LEU A 915 7.06 19.48 41.22
CA LEU A 915 6.03 18.46 41.29
C LEU A 915 5.57 18.24 42.77
N ARG A 916 4.29 17.91 42.92
CA ARG A 916 3.72 17.47 44.20
C ARG A 916 2.81 16.28 44.00
#